data_4152e65968ec10d5456855951aa85256
#
_entry.id   4152e65968ec10d5456855951aa85256
#
_cell.length_a   1.000
_cell.length_b   1.000
_cell.length_c   1.000
_cell.angle_alpha   90.00
_cell.angle_beta   90.00
_cell.angle_gamma   90.00
#
_symmetry.space_group_name_H-M   'P 1'
#
loop_
_entity.id
_entity.type
_entity.pdbx_description
1 polymer ?
#
loop_
_entity_poly.entity_id
_entity_poly.type
_entity_poly.pdbx_seq_one_letter_code
_entity_poly.pdbx_strand_id
1 'polypeptide(L)'
;MNYGKKATMQLLRKYDNKSSKVKNKVKLIVLKILLVVVIVAGAAGISSGIGVMKGIIDSAPDISKIDVTPTGYSTTVLAANGEETATLVGQGANRQYVTIDEIPLDLQHAFVAIEDERFYDHNGIDLHGIARAFISGLSKGRFSEGASTITQQLIKNNVLTSWTSETSFVEKLQRKIQEQYLALELEKQVKDKDWILENYMNSVNLGANTLGVQAASKKYFNKDVSELTLSEASVIAGITQNPSGYNPITHPDKNAKRREKVLNNMKDQGYITKAQYDEAMADDVYSRIAEYNTAGSGSVNTYFIDALIDNVFDDLTAAGYSETEAYKLIYQGGLTIKSTQDLTMQTICDEEANNPSNYPSDAKYSFQLSFEVKKADGSYKTYTNQTMLSFYKKKTNNDDFSINYSSPDECNAAIAQYEQDVLEEGDSIVEGSEAVNITLEPQVAMTVIDQSTGEVKALVGGRGDKSGNRTWNRATDTCRQPGSTFKIIGCYAAALDAGGKTLASVQDDAPFTVGSKTFNNYDKSFGGFTSIRWAITKSINIVTVKTLQDIGVELGYKYAEDFGISTLTDSDKNLSLALGGLTKGVTNLELTGAYATIANGGVYLEPKFYTQVLDHDGNVLLDKTTTQDTRTVIKDTTAWLLTDAMKDVLTQGTGKLARFDSQIAQAGKSGTTTSNRDCLWAGYTPYYTCVVWGGYDDNSKQSGKLTSYPKNIWRNAMSRIHEGLETKDFVQPDGITNTTVCSKSGLVPLDGICDNDPRGSMLTTEYFDTDTVPTDNCDHHVALEICADSGAIAGPYCPNKTSKVFITGAVSGSPEYEFMADDTFMNTVCTLHDATSLINSSPTTTDPTNSGTTPGSTDGTAAGAQTGEAGTGTGAGSGAGTGGSGSGSTDTGSSGSSGNSDR
;
A
#
# COMPACT_ATOMS: atom_id res chain seq x y z
N MET A 1 -34.26 68.71 -38.38
CA MET A 1 -35.57 68.12 -38.82
C MET A 1 -36.38 69.23 -39.44
N ASN A 2 -36.90 69.02 -40.66
CA ASN A 2 -37.63 70.05 -41.39
C ASN A 2 -39.12 69.94 -41.07
N TYR A 3 -39.63 70.82 -40.24
CA TYR A 3 -40.99 70.79 -39.69
C TYR A 3 -42.00 71.58 -40.51
N GLY A 4 -41.69 71.85 -41.80
CA GLY A 4 -42.59 72.54 -42.68
C GLY A 4 -43.87 71.74 -43.02
N LYS A 5 -45.05 72.42 -43.14
CA LYS A 5 -46.37 71.89 -43.47
C LYS A 5 -46.34 70.83 -44.61
N LYS A 6 -45.46 70.99 -45.59
CA LYS A 6 -45.29 70.14 -46.78
C LYS A 6 -44.58 68.81 -46.34
N ALA A 7 -43.54 68.90 -45.51
CA ALA A 7 -42.79 67.75 -45.00
C ALA A 7 -43.66 66.93 -44.03
N THR A 8 -44.48 67.57 -43.23
CA THR A 8 -45.40 66.87 -42.28
C THR A 8 -46.54 66.21 -43.11
N MET A 9 -47.03 66.80 -44.14
CA MET A 9 -48.02 66.15 -45.02
C MET A 9 -47.44 64.98 -45.82
N GLN A 10 -46.21 65.07 -46.26
CA GLN A 10 -45.50 63.91 -46.91
C GLN A 10 -45.25 62.75 -45.96
N LEU A 11 -44.89 63.01 -44.72
CA LEU A 11 -44.79 62.04 -43.66
C LEU A 11 -46.14 61.40 -43.32
N LEU A 12 -47.21 62.18 -43.16
CA LEU A 12 -48.59 61.73 -42.93
C LEU A 12 -49.08 60.83 -44.08
N ARG A 13 -48.89 61.25 -45.38
CA ARG A 13 -49.23 60.41 -46.54
C ARG A 13 -48.46 59.11 -46.61
N LYS A 14 -47.17 59.12 -46.16
CA LYS A 14 -46.31 57.89 -46.10
C LYS A 14 -46.81 56.92 -45.02
N TYR A 15 -47.36 57.46 -43.91
CA TYR A 15 -47.92 56.62 -42.83
C TYR A 15 -49.36 56.19 -43.12
N ASP A 16 -50.10 56.92 -43.99
CA ASP A 16 -51.50 56.62 -44.27
C ASP A 16 -51.73 55.73 -45.53
N ASN A 17 -50.65 55.34 -46.17
CA ASN A 17 -50.70 54.40 -47.28
C ASN A 17 -51.04 52.97 -46.73
N LYS A 18 -52.07 52.31 -47.39
CA LYS A 18 -52.55 50.98 -46.98
C LYS A 18 -51.41 50.00 -46.78
N SER A 19 -50.33 49.99 -47.59
CA SER A 19 -49.14 49.14 -47.45
C SER A 19 -48.32 49.46 -46.22
N SER A 20 -48.20 50.76 -45.84
CA SER A 20 -47.50 51.15 -44.61
C SER A 20 -48.28 50.78 -43.36
N LYS A 21 -49.59 50.93 -43.37
CA LYS A 21 -50.49 50.55 -42.27
C LYS A 21 -50.44 49.02 -42.02
N VAL A 22 -50.40 48.20 -43.08
CA VAL A 22 -50.27 46.76 -43.00
C VAL A 22 -48.88 46.36 -42.46
N LYS A 23 -47.80 46.97 -43.00
CA LYS A 23 -46.42 46.72 -42.52
C LYS A 23 -46.24 47.05 -41.04
N ASN A 24 -46.82 48.17 -40.60
CA ASN A 24 -46.74 48.57 -39.17
C ASN A 24 -47.61 47.70 -38.26
N LYS A 25 -48.81 47.27 -38.77
CA LYS A 25 -49.61 46.26 -38.04
C LYS A 25 -48.88 44.95 -37.92
N VAL A 26 -48.24 44.44 -38.98
CA VAL A 26 -47.42 43.19 -38.91
C VAL A 26 -46.23 43.33 -37.95
N LYS A 27 -45.49 44.46 -38.05
CA LYS A 27 -44.41 44.75 -37.11
C LYS A 27 -44.91 44.79 -35.66
N LEU A 28 -46.05 45.37 -35.39
CA LEU A 28 -46.62 45.44 -34.05
C LEU A 28 -47.09 44.06 -33.54
N ILE A 29 -47.65 43.23 -34.45
CA ILE A 29 -48.00 41.84 -34.13
C ILE A 29 -46.78 41.03 -33.84
N VAL A 30 -45.69 41.09 -34.67
CA VAL A 30 -44.45 40.43 -34.46
C VAL A 30 -43.79 40.84 -33.12
N LEU A 31 -43.81 42.17 -32.82
CA LEU A 31 -43.29 42.68 -31.56
C LEU A 31 -44.09 42.17 -30.34
N LYS A 32 -45.45 42.11 -30.49
CA LYS A 32 -46.26 41.49 -29.41
C LYS A 32 -46.04 40.02 -29.22
N ILE A 33 -45.86 39.24 -30.30
CA ILE A 33 -45.55 37.83 -30.26
C ILE A 33 -44.17 37.65 -29.58
N LEU A 34 -43.18 38.45 -29.99
CA LEU A 34 -41.83 38.38 -29.40
C LEU A 34 -41.85 38.74 -27.92
N LEU A 35 -42.64 39.75 -27.52
CA LEU A 35 -42.82 40.10 -26.11
C LEU A 35 -43.50 38.97 -25.32
N VAL A 36 -44.52 38.34 -25.90
CA VAL A 36 -45.19 37.18 -25.25
C VAL A 36 -44.22 36.00 -25.14
N VAL A 37 -43.42 35.71 -26.17
CA VAL A 37 -42.38 34.65 -26.11
C VAL A 37 -41.35 34.96 -25.03
N VAL A 38 -40.89 36.19 -24.91
CA VAL A 38 -39.94 36.61 -23.86
C VAL A 38 -40.59 36.47 -22.46
N ILE A 39 -41.86 36.84 -22.30
CA ILE A 39 -42.58 36.70 -21.03
C ILE A 39 -42.76 35.20 -20.68
N VAL A 40 -43.16 34.35 -21.65
CA VAL A 40 -43.35 32.92 -21.45
C VAL A 40 -42.01 32.24 -21.17
N ALA A 41 -40.95 32.58 -21.91
CA ALA A 41 -39.62 32.07 -21.67
C ALA A 41 -39.08 32.50 -20.29
N GLY A 42 -39.32 33.75 -19.90
CA GLY A 42 -38.98 34.24 -18.55
C GLY A 42 -39.77 33.54 -17.45
N ALA A 43 -41.07 33.35 -17.63
CA ALA A 43 -41.89 32.60 -16.67
C ALA A 43 -41.48 31.11 -16.56
N ALA A 44 -41.18 30.47 -17.71
CA ALA A 44 -40.66 29.10 -17.72
C ALA A 44 -39.28 29.00 -17.05
N GLY A 45 -38.38 29.96 -17.30
CA GLY A 45 -37.07 30.06 -16.66
C GLY A 45 -37.17 30.23 -15.13
N ILE A 46 -38.06 31.12 -14.69
CA ILE A 46 -38.33 31.35 -13.26
C ILE A 46 -38.92 30.08 -12.61
N SER A 47 -39.90 29.43 -13.27
CA SER A 47 -40.51 28.22 -12.74
C SER A 47 -39.54 27.06 -12.65
N SER A 48 -38.66 26.87 -13.66
CA SER A 48 -37.58 25.90 -13.62
C SER A 48 -36.57 26.20 -12.49
N GLY A 49 -36.19 27.47 -12.34
CA GLY A 49 -35.29 27.91 -11.27
C GLY A 49 -35.86 27.65 -9.88
N ILE A 50 -37.18 27.92 -9.67
CA ILE A 50 -37.88 27.62 -8.42
C ILE A 50 -37.92 26.10 -8.18
N GLY A 51 -38.14 25.29 -9.22
CA GLY A 51 -38.14 23.83 -9.10
C GLY A 51 -36.79 23.26 -8.70
N VAL A 52 -35.70 23.74 -9.32
CA VAL A 52 -34.32 23.35 -8.98
C VAL A 52 -34.00 23.79 -7.54
N MET A 53 -34.29 25.02 -7.18
CA MET A 53 -34.06 25.55 -5.82
C MET A 53 -34.82 24.73 -4.78
N LYS A 54 -36.10 24.38 -5.04
CA LYS A 54 -36.86 23.51 -4.14
C LYS A 54 -36.22 22.12 -4.02
N GLY A 55 -35.78 21.50 -5.10
CA GLY A 55 -35.08 20.21 -5.06
C GLY A 55 -33.80 20.25 -4.22
N ILE A 56 -33.02 21.34 -4.31
CA ILE A 56 -31.81 21.54 -3.50
C ILE A 56 -32.19 21.71 -2.00
N ILE A 57 -33.23 22.45 -1.71
CA ILE A 57 -33.73 22.67 -0.34
C ILE A 57 -34.27 21.35 0.25
N ASP A 58 -35.03 20.60 -0.54
CA ASP A 58 -35.61 19.32 -0.10
C ASP A 58 -34.51 18.25 0.15
N SER A 59 -33.32 18.44 -0.41
CA SER A 59 -32.14 17.60 -0.14
C SER A 59 -31.26 18.09 1.02
N ALA A 60 -31.58 19.24 1.63
CA ALA A 60 -30.85 19.74 2.78
C ALA A 60 -31.15 18.89 4.04
N PRO A 61 -30.16 18.71 4.94
CA PRO A 61 -30.39 18.05 6.21
C PRO A 61 -31.50 18.71 7.05
N ASP A 62 -32.21 17.90 7.83
CA ASP A 62 -33.25 18.41 8.73
C ASP A 62 -32.62 19.07 9.96
N ILE A 63 -32.63 20.42 9.98
CA ILE A 63 -31.99 21.21 11.05
C ILE A 63 -32.53 20.89 12.45
N SER A 64 -33.78 20.41 12.58
CA SER A 64 -34.35 20.04 13.86
C SER A 64 -33.71 18.82 14.52
N LYS A 65 -32.96 18.07 13.75
CA LYS A 65 -32.22 16.87 14.17
C LYS A 65 -30.71 17.09 14.24
N ILE A 66 -30.23 18.27 13.85
CA ILE A 66 -28.80 18.57 13.78
C ILE A 66 -28.42 19.34 15.04
N ASP A 67 -27.54 18.77 15.81
CA ASP A 67 -26.81 19.48 16.85
C ASP A 67 -25.69 20.30 16.18
N VAL A 68 -25.83 21.63 16.27
CA VAL A 68 -24.78 22.57 15.79
C VAL A 68 -23.84 22.98 16.91
N THR A 69 -24.09 22.52 18.15
CA THR A 69 -23.14 22.74 19.26
C THR A 69 -21.84 22.01 18.97
N PRO A 70 -20.69 22.63 19.24
CA PRO A 70 -19.41 21.99 19.08
C PRO A 70 -19.30 20.83 20.08
N THR A 71 -19.60 19.63 19.64
CA THR A 71 -19.28 18.43 20.41
C THR A 71 -17.79 18.16 20.28
N GLY A 72 -17.04 18.28 21.34
CA GLY A 72 -15.58 18.22 21.33
C GLY A 72 -15.02 17.23 22.32
N TYR A 73 -15.38 15.95 22.21
CA TYR A 73 -14.67 14.89 22.90
C TYR A 73 -13.57 14.35 21.99
N SER A 74 -12.32 14.40 22.44
CA SER A 74 -11.22 13.74 21.74
C SER A 74 -11.42 12.24 21.73
N THR A 75 -11.16 11.60 20.60
CA THR A 75 -11.16 10.14 20.52
C THR A 75 -9.86 9.58 21.06
N THR A 76 -9.96 8.61 21.95
CA THR A 76 -8.81 7.90 22.53
C THR A 76 -8.59 6.60 21.79
N VAL A 77 -7.35 6.35 21.36
CA VAL A 77 -6.92 5.06 20.80
C VAL A 77 -6.12 4.32 21.85
N LEU A 78 -6.55 3.12 22.17
CA LEU A 78 -5.89 2.21 23.09
C LEU A 78 -5.12 1.16 22.29
N ALA A 79 -3.87 0.87 22.69
CA ALA A 79 -3.10 -0.25 22.21
C ALA A 79 -3.68 -1.59 22.70
N ALA A 80 -3.18 -2.72 22.18
CA ALA A 80 -3.64 -4.06 22.55
C ALA A 80 -3.52 -4.36 24.06
N ASN A 81 -2.59 -3.72 24.77
CA ASN A 81 -2.40 -3.85 26.22
C ASN A 81 -3.28 -2.88 27.04
N GLY A 82 -4.09 -2.05 26.37
CA GLY A 82 -4.97 -1.05 27.00
C GLY A 82 -4.31 0.29 27.31
N GLU A 83 -3.03 0.48 27.00
CA GLU A 83 -2.37 1.78 27.12
C GLU A 83 -2.83 2.73 26.01
N GLU A 84 -2.95 4.03 26.33
CA GLU A 84 -3.25 5.05 25.33
C GLU A 84 -2.06 5.23 24.38
N THR A 85 -2.31 5.03 23.08
CA THR A 85 -1.29 5.17 22.02
C THR A 85 -1.46 6.45 21.21
N ALA A 86 -2.68 6.96 21.07
CA ALA A 86 -2.96 8.20 20.39
C ALA A 86 -4.25 8.85 20.90
N THR A 87 -4.29 10.18 20.85
CA THR A 87 -5.51 10.96 21.01
C THR A 87 -5.83 11.62 19.67
N LEU A 88 -6.95 11.25 19.05
CA LEU A 88 -7.40 11.84 17.81
C LEU A 88 -8.18 13.11 18.11
N VAL A 89 -7.63 14.20 17.64
CA VAL A 89 -8.20 15.53 17.75
C VAL A 89 -8.47 16.00 16.34
N GLY A 90 -9.71 16.36 16.00
CA GLY A 90 -10.04 16.91 14.68
C GLY A 90 -9.14 18.08 14.35
N GLN A 91 -9.00 18.44 13.07
CA GLN A 91 -8.23 19.61 12.67
C GLN A 91 -8.67 20.80 13.51
N GLY A 92 -7.85 21.18 14.52
CA GLY A 92 -8.12 22.21 15.47
C GLY A 92 -8.79 21.82 16.78
N ALA A 93 -8.80 20.57 17.16
CA ALA A 93 -9.48 20.16 18.39
C ALA A 93 -8.58 20.07 19.62
N ASN A 94 -7.89 21.15 19.94
CA ASN A 94 -7.73 21.55 21.32
C ASN A 94 -8.96 22.41 21.70
N ARG A 95 -10.19 21.92 21.44
CA ARG A 95 -11.39 22.63 21.80
C ARG A 95 -11.55 22.61 23.30
N GLN A 96 -11.44 23.78 23.87
CA GLN A 96 -12.06 24.08 25.16
C GLN A 96 -13.25 24.98 24.85
N TYR A 97 -14.46 24.51 25.14
CA TYR A 97 -15.66 25.29 24.99
C TYR A 97 -15.64 26.40 26.02
N VAL A 98 -16.02 27.59 25.60
CA VAL A 98 -16.17 28.77 26.47
C VAL A 98 -17.51 29.41 26.18
N THR A 99 -18.18 29.81 27.25
CA THR A 99 -19.46 30.52 27.13
C THR A 99 -19.23 31.95 26.63
N ILE A 100 -20.28 32.56 26.04
CA ILE A 100 -20.17 33.91 25.50
C ILE A 100 -19.73 34.92 26.56
N ASP A 101 -20.11 34.73 27.83
CA ASP A 101 -19.74 35.58 28.96
C ASP A 101 -18.23 35.51 29.30
N GLU A 102 -17.57 34.42 28.96
CA GLU A 102 -16.11 34.23 29.14
C GLU A 102 -15.32 34.81 27.98
N ILE A 103 -15.97 35.11 26.86
CA ILE A 103 -15.30 35.69 25.67
C ILE A 103 -15.32 37.22 25.79
N PRO A 104 -14.14 37.90 25.78
CA PRO A 104 -14.10 39.35 25.86
C PRO A 104 -14.94 40.04 24.78
N LEU A 105 -15.66 41.09 25.12
CA LEU A 105 -16.47 41.89 24.17
C LEU A 105 -15.64 42.39 22.97
N ASP A 106 -14.40 42.75 23.19
CA ASP A 106 -13.47 43.16 22.11
C ASP A 106 -13.28 42.04 21.08
N LEU A 107 -13.21 40.79 21.50
CA LEU A 107 -13.08 39.64 20.59
C LEU A 107 -14.40 39.38 19.86
N GLN A 108 -15.54 39.41 20.56
CA GLN A 108 -16.87 39.28 19.97
C GLN A 108 -17.10 40.34 18.88
N HIS A 109 -16.82 41.59 19.22
CA HIS A 109 -16.94 42.73 18.29
C HIS A 109 -15.95 42.63 17.12
N ALA A 110 -14.73 42.14 17.33
CA ALA A 110 -13.76 41.93 16.26
C ALA A 110 -14.25 40.93 15.22
N PHE A 111 -14.87 39.82 15.66
CA PHE A 111 -15.45 38.82 14.76
C PHE A 111 -16.66 39.39 14.00
N VAL A 112 -17.58 40.04 14.69
CA VAL A 112 -18.74 40.70 14.06
C VAL A 112 -18.31 41.77 13.06
N ALA A 113 -17.35 42.61 13.46
CA ALA A 113 -16.88 43.69 12.60
C ALA A 113 -16.20 43.25 11.29
N ILE A 114 -15.52 42.10 11.31
CA ILE A 114 -14.77 41.63 10.14
C ILE A 114 -15.55 40.65 9.28
N GLU A 115 -16.42 39.82 9.88
CA GLU A 115 -17.14 38.75 9.19
C GLU A 115 -18.59 39.17 8.83
N ASP A 116 -19.28 39.89 9.70
CA ASP A 116 -20.73 40.14 9.56
C ASP A 116 -21.20 41.41 10.25
N GLU A 117 -20.90 42.57 9.65
CA GLU A 117 -21.17 43.92 10.18
C GLU A 117 -22.58 44.12 10.71
N ARG A 118 -23.57 43.43 10.17
CA ARG A 118 -24.99 43.54 10.50
C ARG A 118 -25.56 42.29 11.15
N PHE A 119 -24.71 41.51 11.80
CA PHE A 119 -25.07 40.25 12.42
C PHE A 119 -26.30 40.31 13.31
N TYR A 120 -26.43 41.35 14.12
CA TYR A 120 -27.57 41.55 15.00
C TYR A 120 -28.85 42.08 14.31
N ASP A 121 -28.75 42.55 13.06
CA ASP A 121 -29.85 43.20 12.31
C ASP A 121 -30.61 42.27 11.39
N HIS A 122 -30.00 41.16 10.93
CA HIS A 122 -30.60 40.22 10.00
C HIS A 122 -30.96 38.90 10.65
N ASN A 123 -31.76 38.08 9.96
CA ASN A 123 -32.19 36.75 10.42
C ASN A 123 -31.51 35.64 9.58
N GLY A 124 -30.20 35.45 9.75
CA GLY A 124 -29.41 34.41 9.08
C GLY A 124 -28.85 34.78 7.69
N ILE A 125 -29.48 35.74 6.98
CA ILE A 125 -29.05 36.20 5.65
C ILE A 125 -28.99 37.73 5.62
N ASP A 126 -27.85 38.26 5.23
CA ASP A 126 -27.68 39.70 4.99
C ASP A 126 -27.99 40.08 3.52
N LEU A 127 -29.26 40.48 3.25
CA LEU A 127 -29.70 40.90 1.91
C LEU A 127 -28.97 42.16 1.40
N HIS A 128 -28.59 43.08 2.29
CA HIS A 128 -27.82 44.28 1.93
C HIS A 128 -26.39 43.90 1.53
N GLY A 129 -25.73 42.97 2.24
CA GLY A 129 -24.40 42.45 1.91
C GLY A 129 -24.39 41.72 0.57
N ILE A 130 -25.41 40.90 0.32
CA ILE A 130 -25.54 40.18 -0.97
C ILE A 130 -25.73 41.19 -2.12
N ALA A 131 -26.60 42.21 -1.97
CA ALA A 131 -26.81 43.23 -2.98
C ALA A 131 -25.53 44.04 -3.25
N ARG A 132 -24.82 44.43 -2.19
CA ARG A 132 -23.52 45.13 -2.28
C ARG A 132 -22.48 44.30 -3.01
N ALA A 133 -22.31 43.03 -2.63
CA ALA A 133 -21.34 42.11 -3.26
C ALA A 133 -21.67 41.87 -4.74
N PHE A 134 -22.97 41.78 -5.09
CA PHE A 134 -23.42 41.63 -6.47
C PHE A 134 -23.11 42.88 -7.33
N ILE A 135 -23.40 44.07 -6.81
CA ILE A 135 -23.14 45.33 -7.51
C ILE A 135 -21.63 45.55 -7.68
N SER A 136 -20.85 45.28 -6.62
CA SER A 136 -19.39 45.37 -6.64
C SER A 136 -18.77 44.36 -7.63
N GLY A 137 -19.29 43.12 -7.65
CA GLY A 137 -18.85 42.07 -8.58
C GLY A 137 -19.10 42.46 -10.04
N LEU A 138 -20.28 43.03 -10.35
CA LEU A 138 -20.61 43.54 -11.68
C LEU A 138 -19.71 44.70 -12.09
N SER A 139 -19.39 45.63 -11.17
CA SER A 139 -18.56 46.78 -11.46
C SER A 139 -17.07 46.46 -11.64
N LYS A 140 -16.56 45.46 -10.90
CA LYS A 140 -15.14 45.05 -10.94
C LYS A 140 -14.85 43.87 -11.86
N GLY A 141 -15.90 43.27 -12.47
CA GLY A 141 -15.79 42.08 -13.34
C GLY A 141 -15.36 40.79 -12.61
N ARG A 142 -15.35 40.81 -11.30
CA ARG A 142 -15.06 39.65 -10.45
C ARG A 142 -15.80 39.72 -9.11
N PHE A 143 -16.32 38.57 -8.66
CA PHE A 143 -17.02 38.44 -7.38
C PHE A 143 -16.01 38.10 -6.29
N SER A 144 -15.35 39.09 -5.72
CA SER A 144 -14.28 38.95 -4.69
C SER A 144 -14.73 39.39 -3.29
N GLU A 145 -15.92 39.91 -3.11
CA GLU A 145 -16.44 40.30 -1.80
C GLU A 145 -17.28 39.17 -1.20
N GLY A 146 -16.98 38.76 0.03
CA GLY A 146 -17.76 37.80 0.80
C GLY A 146 -19.08 38.46 1.28
N ALA A 147 -20.17 37.72 1.17
CA ALA A 147 -21.48 38.10 1.68
C ALA A 147 -22.09 36.96 2.52
N SER A 148 -21.29 36.08 3.06
CA SER A 148 -21.72 35.02 3.96
C SER A 148 -21.79 35.54 5.40
N THR A 149 -22.91 35.29 6.07
CA THR A 149 -23.11 35.67 7.47
C THR A 149 -22.41 34.70 8.43
N ILE A 150 -22.24 35.09 9.70
CA ILE A 150 -21.75 34.22 10.77
C ILE A 150 -22.61 32.97 10.89
N THR A 151 -23.94 33.08 10.81
CA THR A 151 -24.88 31.95 10.85
C THR A 151 -24.66 30.98 9.69
N GLN A 152 -24.44 31.50 8.46
CA GLN A 152 -24.12 30.66 7.30
C GLN A 152 -22.78 29.95 7.46
N GLN A 153 -21.79 30.60 8.06
CA GLN A 153 -20.48 29.99 8.34
C GLN A 153 -20.57 28.92 9.42
N LEU A 154 -21.40 29.11 10.45
CA LEU A 154 -21.67 28.12 11.47
C LEU A 154 -22.26 26.85 10.86
N ILE A 155 -23.29 27.00 10.01
CA ILE A 155 -23.90 25.90 9.26
C ILE A 155 -22.88 25.20 8.36
N LYS A 156 -22.11 25.97 7.58
CA LYS A 156 -21.09 25.42 6.70
C LYS A 156 -20.07 24.57 7.45
N ASN A 157 -19.60 25.07 8.60
CA ASN A 157 -18.52 24.45 9.36
C ASN A 157 -18.96 23.21 10.17
N ASN A 158 -20.23 23.19 10.64
CA ASN A 158 -20.71 22.16 11.57
C ASN A 158 -21.73 21.20 10.94
N VAL A 159 -22.36 21.57 9.83
CA VAL A 159 -23.44 20.79 9.20
C VAL A 159 -23.07 20.31 7.79
N LEU A 160 -22.49 21.18 6.97
CA LEU A 160 -22.18 20.91 5.57
C LEU A 160 -20.67 20.71 5.38
N THR A 161 -20.07 19.80 6.11
CA THR A 161 -18.60 19.64 6.21
C THR A 161 -17.93 19.09 4.94
N SER A 162 -18.67 18.52 3.98
CA SER A 162 -18.17 18.02 2.69
C SER A 162 -17.64 19.12 1.73
N TRP A 163 -17.74 20.41 2.11
CA TRP A 163 -17.30 21.52 1.27
C TRP A 163 -15.79 21.50 0.92
N THR A 164 -14.97 20.78 1.68
CA THR A 164 -13.53 20.63 1.43
C THR A 164 -13.23 19.75 0.23
N SER A 165 -14.15 18.87 -0.16
CA SER A 165 -14.02 17.96 -1.31
C SER A 165 -14.73 18.44 -2.57
N GLU A 166 -15.42 19.61 -2.53
CA GLU A 166 -16.17 20.13 -3.67
C GLU A 166 -15.25 20.59 -4.80
N THR A 167 -15.41 19.98 -5.98
CA THR A 167 -14.65 20.32 -7.18
C THR A 167 -15.46 21.07 -8.22
N SER A 168 -16.79 20.91 -8.22
CA SER A 168 -17.67 21.49 -9.25
C SER A 168 -18.37 22.78 -8.82
N PHE A 169 -18.63 23.65 -9.80
CA PHE A 169 -19.43 24.87 -9.58
C PHE A 169 -20.84 24.54 -9.12
N VAL A 170 -21.42 23.43 -9.59
CA VAL A 170 -22.79 23.04 -9.25
C VAL A 170 -22.90 22.64 -7.76
N GLU A 171 -21.95 21.86 -7.25
CA GLU A 171 -21.87 21.49 -5.83
C GLU A 171 -21.76 22.74 -4.95
N LYS A 172 -20.86 23.65 -5.29
CA LYS A 172 -20.68 24.93 -4.57
C LYS A 172 -21.96 25.78 -4.55
N LEU A 173 -22.71 25.81 -5.67
CA LEU A 173 -23.98 26.53 -5.74
C LEU A 173 -25.07 25.84 -4.92
N GLN A 174 -25.15 24.51 -4.99
CA GLN A 174 -26.08 23.69 -4.21
C GLN A 174 -25.87 23.92 -2.71
N ARG A 175 -24.65 23.74 -2.24
CA ARG A 175 -24.30 24.02 -0.84
C ARG A 175 -24.65 25.46 -0.45
N LYS A 176 -24.34 26.44 -1.29
CA LYS A 176 -24.61 27.86 -0.96
C LYS A 176 -26.10 28.15 -0.78
N ILE A 177 -26.98 27.49 -1.53
CA ILE A 177 -28.43 27.56 -1.35
C ILE A 177 -28.84 26.86 -0.05
N GLN A 178 -28.27 25.69 0.24
CA GLN A 178 -28.53 24.97 1.49
C GLN A 178 -28.06 25.76 2.72
N GLU A 179 -26.85 26.35 2.70
CA GLU A 179 -26.36 27.24 3.77
C GLU A 179 -27.36 28.37 4.07
N GLN A 180 -27.88 29.04 3.05
CA GLN A 180 -28.84 30.14 3.24
C GLN A 180 -30.15 29.64 3.83
N TYR A 181 -30.68 28.54 3.33
CA TYR A 181 -31.90 27.93 3.83
C TYR A 181 -31.76 27.50 5.31
N LEU A 182 -30.70 26.76 5.60
CA LEU A 182 -30.45 26.26 6.95
C LEU A 182 -30.16 27.40 7.94
N ALA A 183 -29.50 28.46 7.52
CA ALA A 183 -29.24 29.62 8.37
C ALA A 183 -30.54 30.34 8.76
N LEU A 184 -31.51 30.46 7.83
CA LEU A 184 -32.84 31.01 8.12
C LEU A 184 -33.64 30.11 9.11
N GLU A 185 -33.58 28.80 8.90
CA GLU A 185 -34.28 27.85 9.77
C GLU A 185 -33.65 27.80 11.17
N LEU A 186 -32.30 27.84 11.27
CA LEU A 186 -31.60 27.89 12.57
C LEU A 186 -32.01 29.13 13.38
N GLU A 187 -31.98 30.32 12.77
CA GLU A 187 -32.33 31.55 13.47
C GLU A 187 -33.83 31.65 13.84
N LYS A 188 -34.71 30.96 13.13
CA LYS A 188 -36.11 30.81 13.53
C LYS A 188 -36.27 29.96 14.80
N GLN A 189 -35.45 28.93 14.94
CA GLN A 189 -35.51 28.01 16.09
C GLN A 189 -34.82 28.58 17.32
N VAL A 190 -33.59 29.07 17.17
CA VAL A 190 -32.74 29.51 18.27
C VAL A 190 -33.18 30.89 18.78
N LYS A 191 -33.41 31.86 17.90
CA LYS A 191 -33.77 33.26 18.20
C LYS A 191 -32.85 34.00 19.18
N ASP A 192 -31.65 33.50 19.34
CA ASP A 192 -30.61 34.00 20.22
C ASP A 192 -29.30 34.19 19.43
N LYS A 193 -28.93 35.44 19.25
CA LYS A 193 -27.74 35.84 18.47
C LYS A 193 -26.46 35.53 19.24
N ASP A 194 -26.48 35.68 20.54
CA ASP A 194 -25.33 35.44 21.41
C ASP A 194 -25.02 33.93 21.41
N TRP A 195 -26.05 33.08 21.48
CA TRP A 195 -25.88 31.64 21.30
C TRP A 195 -25.28 31.26 19.94
N ILE A 196 -25.72 31.93 18.85
CA ILE A 196 -25.16 31.67 17.51
C ILE A 196 -23.69 32.10 17.43
N LEU A 197 -23.37 33.27 17.97
CA LEU A 197 -22.00 33.81 18.01
C LEU A 197 -21.10 32.90 18.87
N GLU A 198 -21.56 32.48 20.04
CA GLU A 198 -20.86 31.54 20.94
C GLU A 198 -20.48 30.26 20.20
N ASN A 199 -21.43 29.61 19.55
CA ASN A 199 -21.18 28.38 18.82
C ASN A 199 -20.26 28.59 17.59
N TYR A 200 -20.36 29.74 16.92
CA TYR A 200 -19.47 30.12 15.84
C TYR A 200 -18.04 30.30 16.35
N MET A 201 -17.86 31.08 17.40
CA MET A 201 -16.56 31.37 17.98
C MET A 201 -15.87 30.12 18.59
N ASN A 202 -16.67 29.16 19.07
CA ASN A 202 -16.18 27.87 19.51
C ASN A 202 -15.90 26.88 18.35
N SER A 203 -16.37 27.14 17.12
CA SER A 203 -16.24 26.21 16.00
C SER A 203 -15.38 26.70 14.83
N VAL A 204 -15.06 27.97 14.78
CA VAL A 204 -14.33 28.57 13.65
C VAL A 204 -12.86 28.08 13.61
N ASN A 205 -12.38 27.76 12.39
CA ASN A 205 -10.96 27.40 12.17
C ASN A 205 -10.09 28.67 12.23
N LEU A 206 -9.14 28.66 13.15
CA LEU A 206 -8.22 29.76 13.41
C LEU A 206 -6.76 29.41 13.10
N GLY A 207 -6.52 28.44 12.22
CA GLY A 207 -5.18 28.06 11.76
C GLY A 207 -4.38 27.25 12.77
N ALA A 208 -3.19 26.78 12.39
CA ALA A 208 -2.30 25.99 13.24
C ALA A 208 -3.00 24.83 14.00
N ASN A 209 -3.93 24.17 13.36
CA ASN A 209 -4.77 23.11 13.96
C ASN A 209 -5.57 23.55 15.17
N THR A 210 -6.07 24.80 15.19
CA THR A 210 -6.94 25.29 16.25
C THR A 210 -8.36 25.55 15.76
N LEU A 211 -9.36 24.97 16.45
CA LEU A 211 -10.76 25.34 16.29
C LEU A 211 -11.24 26.03 17.58
N GLY A 212 -11.92 27.16 17.38
CA GLY A 212 -12.45 27.96 18.48
C GLY A 212 -11.43 28.89 19.12
N VAL A 213 -11.99 29.95 19.74
CA VAL A 213 -11.22 31.08 20.24
C VAL A 213 -10.37 30.76 21.45
N GLN A 214 -10.81 29.85 22.34
CA GLN A 214 -10.01 29.45 23.51
C GLN A 214 -8.74 28.71 23.06
N ALA A 215 -8.87 27.75 22.12
CA ALA A 215 -7.73 27.04 21.58
C ALA A 215 -6.75 27.98 20.85
N ALA A 216 -7.27 28.96 20.12
CA ALA A 216 -6.46 29.98 19.47
C ALA A 216 -5.73 30.88 20.47
N SER A 217 -6.42 31.31 21.54
CA SER A 217 -5.82 32.09 22.61
C SER A 217 -4.65 31.35 23.28
N LYS A 218 -4.85 30.08 23.63
CA LYS A 218 -3.78 29.23 24.19
C LYS A 218 -2.65 29.02 23.20
N LYS A 219 -2.97 28.74 21.90
CA LYS A 219 -1.96 28.48 20.87
C LYS A 219 -1.08 29.68 20.54
N TYR A 220 -1.69 30.87 20.41
CA TYR A 220 -0.95 32.05 19.95
C TYR A 220 -0.37 32.89 21.06
N PHE A 221 -1.04 32.92 22.24
CA PHE A 221 -0.69 33.82 23.34
C PHE A 221 -0.46 33.12 24.68
N ASN A 222 -0.70 31.80 24.77
CA ASN A 222 -0.63 31.00 25.99
C ASN A 222 -1.48 31.58 27.14
N LYS A 223 -2.63 32.18 26.78
CA LYS A 223 -3.55 32.84 27.71
C LYS A 223 -4.92 32.17 27.67
N ASP A 224 -5.69 32.36 28.73
CA ASP A 224 -7.12 32.16 28.66
C ASP A 224 -7.77 33.19 27.72
N VAL A 225 -8.88 32.82 27.04
CA VAL A 225 -9.55 33.73 26.11
C VAL A 225 -10.02 35.00 26.81
N SER A 226 -10.43 34.88 28.05
CA SER A 226 -10.90 36.01 28.92
C SER A 226 -9.79 37.05 29.19
N GLU A 227 -8.52 36.69 29.03
CA GLU A 227 -7.36 37.55 29.28
C GLU A 227 -6.84 38.23 28.01
N LEU A 228 -7.50 38.05 26.87
CA LEU A 228 -7.05 38.66 25.63
C LEU A 228 -7.25 40.15 25.60
N THR A 229 -6.23 40.89 25.20
CA THR A 229 -6.30 42.33 24.92
C THR A 229 -6.99 42.59 23.55
N LEU A 230 -7.46 43.80 23.31
CA LEU A 230 -7.98 44.22 22.00
C LEU A 230 -6.98 43.95 20.86
N SER A 231 -5.71 44.14 21.10
CA SER A 231 -4.63 43.88 20.13
C SER A 231 -4.56 42.42 19.77
N GLU A 232 -4.61 41.48 20.75
CA GLU A 232 -4.54 40.04 20.58
C GLU A 232 -5.85 39.51 19.96
N ALA A 233 -7.00 40.03 20.40
CA ALA A 233 -8.31 39.73 19.84
C ALA A 233 -8.39 40.03 18.33
N SER A 234 -7.84 41.17 17.91
CA SER A 234 -7.80 41.56 16.50
C SER A 234 -6.87 40.71 15.64
N VAL A 235 -5.82 40.12 16.21
CA VAL A 235 -4.97 39.11 15.55
C VAL A 235 -5.78 37.84 15.25
N ILE A 236 -6.46 37.31 16.28
CA ILE A 236 -7.27 36.09 16.16
C ILE A 236 -8.40 36.27 15.15
N ALA A 237 -9.17 37.34 15.26
CA ALA A 237 -10.23 37.66 14.31
C ALA A 237 -9.72 37.83 12.86
N GLY A 238 -8.47 38.27 12.71
CA GLY A 238 -7.82 38.41 11.41
C GLY A 238 -7.56 37.11 10.65
N ILE A 239 -7.61 35.95 11.33
CA ILE A 239 -7.28 34.65 10.75
C ILE A 239 -8.42 34.07 9.93
N THR A 240 -9.67 34.36 10.27
CA THR A 240 -10.89 33.67 9.85
C THR A 240 -11.04 33.45 8.35
N GLN A 241 -10.74 34.43 7.53
CA GLN A 241 -10.98 34.39 6.06
C GLN A 241 -10.09 33.36 5.33
N ASN A 242 -8.85 33.20 5.79
CA ASN A 242 -7.88 32.27 5.22
C ASN A 242 -6.93 31.78 6.33
N PRO A 243 -7.32 30.74 7.08
CA PRO A 243 -6.61 30.30 8.28
C PRO A 243 -5.13 29.95 8.04
N SER A 244 -4.78 29.38 6.90
CA SER A 244 -3.39 29.10 6.55
C SER A 244 -2.65 30.36 6.10
N GLY A 245 -3.25 31.17 5.25
CA GLY A 245 -2.61 32.38 4.68
C GLY A 245 -2.51 33.58 5.63
N TYR A 246 -3.33 33.62 6.69
CA TYR A 246 -3.29 34.64 7.75
C TYR A 246 -2.85 34.10 9.10
N ASN A 247 -2.18 32.94 9.10
CA ASN A 247 -1.63 32.36 10.32
C ASN A 247 -0.54 33.30 10.89
N PRO A 248 -0.67 33.79 12.14
CA PRO A 248 0.25 34.79 12.67
C PRO A 248 1.64 34.23 12.98
N ILE A 249 1.82 32.91 13.05
CA ILE A 249 3.13 32.26 13.22
C ILE A 249 3.89 32.21 11.90
N THR A 250 3.23 31.72 10.84
CA THR A 250 3.89 31.47 9.55
C THR A 250 3.81 32.66 8.59
N HIS A 251 2.81 33.54 8.76
CA HIS A 251 2.59 34.71 7.92
C HIS A 251 2.25 35.98 8.74
N PRO A 252 3.11 36.41 9.67
CA PRO A 252 2.83 37.54 10.56
C PRO A 252 2.50 38.82 9.79
N ASP A 253 3.20 39.11 8.70
CA ASP A 253 2.99 40.35 7.89
C ASP A 253 1.61 40.37 7.21
N LYS A 254 1.12 39.22 6.76
CA LYS A 254 -0.22 39.11 6.14
C LYS A 254 -1.31 39.25 7.21
N ASN A 255 -1.09 38.63 8.36
CA ASN A 255 -1.99 38.76 9.50
C ASN A 255 -2.02 40.23 10.01
N ALA A 256 -0.86 40.93 10.11
CA ALA A 256 -0.81 42.31 10.55
C ALA A 256 -1.65 43.26 9.66
N LYS A 257 -1.61 43.08 8.34
CA LYS A 257 -2.48 43.81 7.39
C LYS A 257 -3.97 43.46 7.60
N ARG A 258 -4.27 42.24 7.93
CA ARG A 258 -5.64 41.82 8.18
C ARG A 258 -6.14 42.32 9.54
N ARG A 259 -5.28 42.29 10.58
CA ARG A 259 -5.51 42.89 11.91
C ARG A 259 -5.84 44.37 11.80
N GLU A 260 -5.04 45.17 11.05
CA GLU A 260 -5.33 46.57 10.79
C GLU A 260 -6.72 46.77 10.21
N LYS A 261 -7.15 45.90 9.29
CA LYS A 261 -8.52 45.95 8.72
C LYS A 261 -9.58 45.63 9.79
N VAL A 262 -9.36 44.66 10.69
CA VAL A 262 -10.26 44.37 11.81
C VAL A 262 -10.43 45.60 12.67
N LEU A 263 -9.33 46.19 13.13
CA LEU A 263 -9.34 47.37 14.00
C LEU A 263 -9.99 48.60 13.31
N ASN A 264 -9.77 48.80 12.01
CA ASN A 264 -10.45 49.86 11.24
C ASN A 264 -11.95 49.59 11.17
N ASN A 265 -12.38 48.38 10.90
CA ASN A 265 -13.82 48.06 10.88
C ASN A 265 -14.44 48.26 12.27
N MET A 266 -13.81 47.83 13.35
CA MET A 266 -14.29 48.06 14.71
C MET A 266 -14.44 49.54 15.03
N LYS A 267 -13.46 50.35 14.64
CA LYS A 267 -13.53 51.82 14.82
C LYS A 267 -14.63 52.47 13.98
N ASP A 268 -14.75 52.10 12.71
CA ASP A 268 -15.73 52.67 11.77
C ASP A 268 -17.17 52.29 12.12
N GLN A 269 -17.35 51.11 12.75
CA GLN A 269 -18.63 50.61 13.27
C GLN A 269 -18.91 51.08 14.70
N GLY A 270 -17.99 51.80 15.33
CA GLY A 270 -18.16 52.40 16.68
C GLY A 270 -17.95 51.49 17.86
N TYR A 271 -17.39 50.28 17.66
CA TYR A 271 -17.05 49.37 18.74
C TYR A 271 -15.84 49.82 19.56
N ILE A 272 -14.92 50.52 18.93
CA ILE A 272 -13.72 51.10 19.60
C ILE A 272 -13.53 52.57 19.27
N THR A 273 -12.95 53.31 20.17
CA THR A 273 -12.53 54.70 19.97
C THR A 273 -11.26 54.79 19.14
N LYS A 274 -10.97 55.99 18.60
CA LYS A 274 -9.71 56.23 17.91
C LYS A 274 -8.49 56.05 18.85
N ALA A 275 -8.59 56.34 20.10
CA ALA A 275 -7.50 56.16 21.08
C ALA A 275 -7.19 54.67 21.29
N GLN A 276 -8.23 53.82 21.44
CA GLN A 276 -8.05 52.36 21.54
C GLN A 276 -7.48 51.75 20.25
N TYR A 277 -7.91 52.26 19.08
CA TYR A 277 -7.33 51.88 17.81
C TYR A 277 -5.83 52.20 17.74
N ASP A 278 -5.45 53.44 18.06
CA ASP A 278 -4.06 53.89 18.01
C ASP A 278 -3.16 53.11 19.01
N GLU A 279 -3.67 52.80 20.20
CA GLU A 279 -3.01 51.95 21.20
C GLU A 279 -2.80 50.52 20.70
N ALA A 280 -3.86 49.89 20.19
CA ALA A 280 -3.79 48.52 19.65
C ALA A 280 -2.81 48.46 18.47
N MET A 281 -2.80 49.47 17.57
CA MET A 281 -1.90 49.50 16.42
C MET A 281 -0.42 49.71 16.83
N ALA A 282 -0.16 50.35 17.94
CA ALA A 282 1.20 50.57 18.47
C ALA A 282 1.76 49.34 19.24
N ASP A 283 0.92 48.37 19.57
CA ASP A 283 1.31 47.17 20.31
C ASP A 283 2.08 46.16 19.44
N ASP A 284 3.28 45.75 19.90
CA ASP A 284 4.13 44.72 19.25
C ASP A 284 3.67 43.30 19.59
N VAL A 285 2.47 42.97 19.16
CA VAL A 285 1.80 41.69 19.47
C VAL A 285 2.48 40.46 18.83
N TYR A 286 3.18 40.64 17.69
CA TYR A 286 3.80 39.53 16.97
C TYR A 286 5.12 39.05 17.60
N SER A 287 5.84 39.86 18.35
CA SER A 287 7.01 39.41 19.10
C SER A 287 6.62 38.41 20.19
N ARG A 288 5.50 38.65 20.86
CA ARG A 288 4.96 37.69 21.86
C ARG A 288 4.57 36.35 21.25
N ILE A 289 4.01 36.32 20.04
CA ILE A 289 3.64 35.08 19.34
C ILE A 289 4.88 34.24 19.04
N ALA A 290 5.99 34.86 18.65
CA ALA A 290 7.22 34.17 18.30
C ALA A 290 7.83 33.42 19.51
N GLU A 291 7.77 34.00 20.70
CA GLU A 291 8.34 33.40 21.92
C GLU A 291 7.67 32.09 22.33
N TYR A 292 6.36 31.95 22.13
CA TYR A 292 5.58 30.80 22.58
C TYR A 292 5.58 29.59 21.60
N ASN A 293 6.00 29.77 20.35
CA ASN A 293 5.86 28.74 19.34
C ASN A 293 7.13 27.93 19.06
N THR A 294 8.13 28.03 19.95
CA THR A 294 9.35 27.19 19.90
C THR A 294 9.20 25.82 20.56
N ALA A 295 8.09 25.54 21.25
CA ALA A 295 7.87 24.26 21.91
C ALA A 295 6.47 23.70 21.61
N GLY A 296 6.40 22.57 20.93
CA GLY A 296 5.23 21.67 20.90
C GLY A 296 4.45 21.60 19.60
N SER A 297 5.03 20.97 18.57
CA SER A 297 4.22 20.27 17.56
C SER A 297 3.47 19.12 18.26
N GLY A 298 2.17 19.01 18.13
CA GLY A 298 1.44 17.80 18.50
C GLY A 298 2.13 16.59 17.86
N SER A 299 2.15 15.44 18.57
CA SER A 299 2.78 14.23 18.08
C SER A 299 2.13 13.84 16.74
N VAL A 300 2.98 13.60 15.74
CA VAL A 300 2.53 13.08 14.43
C VAL A 300 2.08 11.64 14.67
N ASN A 301 0.88 11.28 14.21
CA ASN A 301 0.39 9.91 14.25
C ASN A 301 1.35 8.95 13.56
N THR A 302 1.49 7.74 14.07
CA THR A 302 2.20 6.68 13.37
C THR A 302 1.46 6.26 12.09
N TYR A 303 2.13 5.55 11.19
CA TYR A 303 1.47 4.98 10.01
C TYR A 303 0.37 3.98 10.37
N PHE A 304 0.55 3.27 11.49
CA PHE A 304 -0.47 2.37 12.02
C PHE A 304 -1.74 3.14 12.41
N ILE A 305 -1.60 4.24 13.13
CA ILE A 305 -2.75 5.06 13.56
C ILE A 305 -3.47 5.68 12.36
N ASP A 306 -2.75 6.14 11.33
CA ASP A 306 -3.40 6.64 10.13
C ASP A 306 -4.21 5.54 9.42
N ALA A 307 -3.64 4.34 9.25
CA ALA A 307 -4.35 3.20 8.68
C ALA A 307 -5.55 2.75 9.52
N LEU A 308 -5.42 2.78 10.85
CA LEU A 308 -6.53 2.53 11.77
C LEU A 308 -7.68 3.51 11.56
N ILE A 309 -7.36 4.81 11.44
CA ILE A 309 -8.38 5.85 11.20
C ILE A 309 -9.13 5.59 9.90
N ASP A 310 -8.41 5.26 8.82
CA ASP A 310 -9.03 4.97 7.53
C ASP A 310 -9.90 3.71 7.61
N ASN A 311 -9.44 2.66 8.30
CA ASN A 311 -10.22 1.43 8.49
C ASN A 311 -11.50 1.66 9.33
N VAL A 312 -11.42 2.44 10.41
CA VAL A 312 -12.60 2.82 11.20
C VAL A 312 -13.56 3.69 10.40
N PHE A 313 -13.05 4.60 9.58
CA PHE A 313 -13.86 5.45 8.71
C PHE A 313 -14.66 4.62 7.69
N ASP A 314 -13.99 3.68 7.02
CA ASP A 314 -14.61 2.80 6.03
C ASP A 314 -15.68 1.90 6.68
N ASP A 315 -15.39 1.33 7.85
CA ASP A 315 -16.34 0.49 8.57
C ASP A 315 -17.55 1.27 9.11
N LEU A 316 -17.37 2.52 9.58
CA LEU A 316 -18.49 3.40 9.95
C LEU A 316 -19.37 3.72 8.74
N THR A 317 -18.77 4.00 7.59
CA THR A 317 -19.53 4.25 6.36
C THR A 317 -20.25 3.01 5.86
N ALA A 318 -19.63 1.83 5.96
CA ALA A 318 -20.26 0.54 5.68
C ALA A 318 -21.41 0.22 6.67
N ALA A 319 -21.31 0.67 7.92
CA ALA A 319 -22.37 0.55 8.92
C ALA A 319 -23.54 1.53 8.70
N GLY A 320 -23.44 2.45 7.72
CA GLY A 320 -24.51 3.34 7.27
C GLY A 320 -24.38 4.78 7.74
N TYR A 321 -23.30 5.15 8.40
CA TYR A 321 -23.00 6.56 8.68
C TYR A 321 -22.58 7.27 7.39
N SER A 322 -22.98 8.53 7.21
CA SER A 322 -22.43 9.35 6.13
C SER A 322 -20.95 9.64 6.39
N GLU A 323 -20.17 9.93 5.34
CA GLU A 323 -18.76 10.32 5.47
C GLU A 323 -18.57 11.47 6.49
N THR A 324 -19.49 12.43 6.49
CA THR A 324 -19.49 13.56 7.42
C THR A 324 -19.69 13.13 8.88
N GLU A 325 -20.61 12.20 9.12
CA GLU A 325 -20.88 11.66 10.45
C GLU A 325 -19.73 10.78 10.93
N ALA A 326 -19.19 9.91 10.06
CA ALA A 326 -18.02 9.09 10.36
C ALA A 326 -16.81 9.96 10.73
N TYR A 327 -16.53 11.02 9.94
CA TYR A 327 -15.47 11.97 10.25
C TYR A 327 -15.70 12.67 11.62
N LYS A 328 -16.93 13.14 11.88
CA LYS A 328 -17.26 13.78 13.15
C LYS A 328 -17.11 12.81 14.33
N LEU A 329 -17.58 11.58 14.19
CA LEU A 329 -17.44 10.55 15.22
C LEU A 329 -15.96 10.32 15.55
N ILE A 330 -15.11 10.10 14.53
CA ILE A 330 -13.70 9.82 14.73
C ILE A 330 -12.96 10.97 15.42
N TYR A 331 -13.25 12.22 15.05
CA TYR A 331 -12.45 13.34 15.51
C TYR A 331 -13.12 14.21 16.58
N GLN A 332 -14.41 14.02 16.83
CA GLN A 332 -15.21 14.87 17.72
C GLN A 332 -16.22 14.08 18.57
N GLY A 333 -16.40 12.79 18.31
CA GLY A 333 -17.40 11.96 18.97
C GLY A 333 -16.95 11.34 20.29
N GLY A 334 -15.69 11.55 20.69
CA GLY A 334 -15.17 10.97 21.94
C GLY A 334 -15.12 9.45 21.93
N LEU A 335 -14.77 8.86 20.77
CA LEU A 335 -14.71 7.42 20.66
C LEU A 335 -13.58 6.83 21.52
N THR A 336 -13.76 5.60 21.96
CA THR A 336 -12.68 4.76 22.46
C THR A 336 -12.43 3.65 21.44
N ILE A 337 -11.28 3.71 20.76
CA ILE A 337 -10.88 2.71 19.75
C ILE A 337 -9.90 1.74 20.41
N LYS A 338 -10.29 0.47 20.54
CA LYS A 338 -9.44 -0.62 21.02
C LYS A 338 -8.65 -1.16 19.82
N SER A 339 -7.45 -0.63 19.58
CA SER A 339 -6.61 -1.06 18.47
C SER A 339 -5.94 -2.40 18.76
N THR A 340 -5.43 -3.02 17.70
CA THR A 340 -4.67 -4.26 17.76
C THR A 340 -3.17 -4.03 17.90
N GLN A 341 -2.73 -2.77 17.93
CA GLN A 341 -1.33 -2.37 17.96
C GLN A 341 -0.61 -2.92 19.19
N ASP A 342 0.51 -3.60 18.96
CA ASP A 342 1.49 -3.92 20.01
C ASP A 342 2.59 -2.86 19.99
N LEU A 343 2.70 -2.08 21.06
CA LEU A 343 3.63 -0.95 21.14
C LEU A 343 5.09 -1.38 21.08
N THR A 344 5.41 -2.55 21.63
CA THR A 344 6.77 -3.09 21.60
C THR A 344 7.14 -3.53 20.18
N MET A 345 6.26 -4.26 19.51
CA MET A 345 6.47 -4.68 18.13
C MET A 345 6.54 -3.48 17.19
N GLN A 346 5.67 -2.48 17.37
CA GLN A 346 5.69 -1.26 16.59
C GLN A 346 7.03 -0.53 16.74
N THR A 347 7.51 -0.37 17.97
CA THR A 347 8.80 0.27 18.25
C THR A 347 9.95 -0.48 17.58
N ILE A 348 9.97 -1.80 17.69
CA ILE A 348 10.99 -2.65 17.05
C ILE A 348 10.96 -2.48 15.53
N CYS A 349 9.77 -2.48 14.92
CA CYS A 349 9.61 -2.33 13.48
C CYS A 349 10.06 -0.94 13.01
N ASP A 350 9.70 0.13 13.72
CA ASP A 350 10.12 1.50 13.42
C ASP A 350 11.63 1.67 13.54
N GLU A 351 12.24 1.13 14.58
CA GLU A 351 13.69 1.15 14.78
C GLU A 351 14.43 0.41 13.66
N GLU A 352 14.01 -0.81 13.31
CA GLU A 352 14.69 -1.60 12.28
C GLU A 352 14.44 -1.05 10.86
N ALA A 353 13.27 -0.48 10.60
CA ALA A 353 12.98 0.23 9.35
C ALA A 353 13.83 1.49 9.18
N ASN A 354 14.20 2.16 10.27
CA ASN A 354 15.02 3.36 10.26
C ASN A 354 16.51 3.10 10.52
N ASN A 355 16.90 1.88 10.86
CA ASN A 355 18.29 1.54 11.14
C ASN A 355 19.16 1.61 9.88
N PRO A 356 20.10 2.56 9.76
CA PRO A 356 20.91 2.72 8.55
C PRO A 356 21.74 1.47 8.22
N SER A 357 22.08 0.63 9.21
CA SER A 357 22.89 -0.57 9.00
C SER A 357 22.15 -1.64 8.19
N ASN A 358 20.83 -1.58 8.10
CA ASN A 358 20.02 -2.49 7.29
C ASN A 358 20.09 -2.18 5.80
N TYR A 359 20.45 -0.94 5.46
CA TYR A 359 20.45 -0.41 4.11
C TYR A 359 21.87 -0.37 3.51
N PRO A 360 22.00 -0.30 2.19
CA PRO A 360 23.29 -0.03 1.56
C PRO A 360 23.79 1.37 1.88
N SER A 361 25.10 1.56 1.78
CA SER A 361 25.82 2.75 2.23
C SER A 361 25.57 4.02 1.39
N ASP A 362 24.96 3.89 0.21
CA ASP A 362 24.71 4.99 -0.74
C ASP A 362 23.23 5.43 -0.65
N ALA A 363 22.92 6.20 0.40
CA ALA A 363 21.61 6.83 0.54
C ALA A 363 21.32 7.74 -0.67
N LYS A 364 20.09 7.71 -1.12
CA LYS A 364 19.52 8.60 -2.13
C LYS A 364 18.45 9.46 -1.48
N TYR A 365 18.05 10.51 -2.17
CA TYR A 365 16.95 11.38 -1.78
C TYR A 365 16.02 11.54 -2.98
N SER A 366 14.73 11.40 -2.75
CA SER A 366 13.68 11.77 -3.68
C SER A 366 12.82 12.87 -3.07
N PHE A 367 11.76 13.28 -3.74
CA PHE A 367 10.85 14.27 -3.21
C PHE A 367 9.42 14.07 -3.72
N GLN A 368 8.48 14.50 -2.91
CA GLN A 368 7.13 14.81 -3.33
C GLN A 368 7.08 16.30 -3.64
N LEU A 369 6.52 16.65 -4.80
CA LEU A 369 6.41 18.00 -5.30
C LEU A 369 4.99 18.25 -5.76
N SER A 370 4.44 19.39 -5.40
CA SER A 370 3.20 19.92 -6.00
C SER A 370 3.29 21.43 -6.07
N PHE A 371 3.01 22.03 -7.23
CA PHE A 371 2.83 23.45 -7.40
C PHE A 371 1.84 23.78 -8.52
N GLU A 372 1.21 24.93 -8.47
CA GLU A 372 0.29 25.40 -9.49
C GLU A 372 0.92 26.49 -10.35
N VAL A 373 0.68 26.38 -11.65
CA VAL A 373 1.04 27.41 -12.65
C VAL A 373 -0.23 28.03 -13.20
N LYS A 374 -0.31 29.35 -13.10
CA LYS A 374 -1.31 30.14 -13.80
C LYS A 374 -0.80 30.37 -15.21
N LYS A 375 -1.50 29.81 -16.20
CA LYS A 375 -1.15 29.93 -17.62
C LYS A 375 -1.53 31.30 -18.18
N ALA A 376 -0.89 31.71 -19.28
CA ALA A 376 -1.16 32.97 -19.97
C ALA A 376 -2.63 33.17 -20.36
N ASP A 377 -3.38 32.09 -20.62
CA ASP A 377 -4.81 32.10 -20.92
C ASP A 377 -5.72 32.25 -19.69
N GLY A 378 -5.12 32.32 -18.47
CA GLY A 378 -5.80 32.42 -17.19
C GLY A 378 -6.24 31.08 -16.58
N SER A 379 -6.00 29.95 -17.23
CA SER A 379 -6.22 28.62 -16.66
C SER A 379 -5.15 28.27 -15.61
N TYR A 380 -5.42 27.26 -14.77
CA TYR A 380 -4.49 26.76 -13.76
C TYR A 380 -4.10 25.34 -14.08
N LYS A 381 -2.83 25.01 -13.88
CA LYS A 381 -2.32 23.67 -14.08
C LYS A 381 -1.43 23.27 -12.93
N THR A 382 -1.72 22.13 -12.31
CA THR A 382 -0.90 21.55 -11.24
C THR A 382 0.22 20.71 -11.83
N TYR A 383 1.41 20.86 -11.27
CA TYR A 383 2.59 20.07 -11.57
C TYR A 383 3.04 19.32 -10.33
N THR A 384 3.49 18.08 -10.53
CA THR A 384 3.89 17.18 -9.45
C THR A 384 5.20 16.47 -9.80
N ASN A 385 5.82 15.77 -8.84
CA ASN A 385 6.96 14.88 -9.09
C ASN A 385 6.65 13.82 -10.18
N GLN A 386 5.40 13.34 -10.31
CA GLN A 386 5.01 12.41 -11.37
C GLN A 386 5.00 13.07 -12.76
N THR A 387 4.50 14.31 -12.83
CA THR A 387 4.55 15.08 -14.08
C THR A 387 5.99 15.44 -14.45
N MET A 388 6.85 15.73 -13.48
CA MET A 388 8.28 15.95 -13.68
C MET A 388 8.97 14.71 -14.24
N LEU A 389 8.75 13.55 -13.63
CA LEU A 389 9.30 12.28 -14.08
C LEU A 389 8.90 11.99 -15.54
N SER A 390 7.61 12.16 -15.85
CA SER A 390 7.07 11.96 -17.20
C SER A 390 7.65 12.94 -18.21
N PHE A 391 7.80 14.20 -17.82
CA PHE A 391 8.38 15.27 -18.64
C PHE A 391 9.82 14.95 -19.04
N TYR A 392 10.67 14.61 -18.05
CA TYR A 392 12.08 14.34 -18.32
C TYR A 392 12.32 13.00 -19.02
N LYS A 393 11.53 11.95 -18.76
CA LYS A 393 11.55 10.71 -19.55
C LYS A 393 11.35 11.01 -21.03
N LYS A 394 10.34 11.82 -21.34
CA LYS A 394 10.05 12.24 -22.70
C LYS A 394 11.11 13.18 -23.28
N LYS A 395 11.55 14.19 -22.51
CA LYS A 395 12.54 15.20 -22.94
C LYS A 395 13.90 14.56 -23.26
N THR A 396 14.31 13.57 -22.47
CA THR A 396 15.60 12.90 -22.61
C THR A 396 15.53 11.59 -23.42
N ASN A 397 14.33 11.15 -23.81
CA ASN A 397 14.08 9.84 -24.41
C ASN A 397 14.71 8.69 -23.62
N ASN A 398 14.60 8.78 -22.29
CA ASN A 398 15.16 7.83 -21.36
C ASN A 398 14.06 7.34 -20.40
N ASP A 399 13.56 6.11 -20.64
CA ASP A 399 12.53 5.50 -19.79
C ASP A 399 13.01 5.18 -18.38
N ASP A 400 14.32 5.08 -18.18
CA ASP A 400 14.96 4.83 -16.88
C ASP A 400 15.35 6.13 -16.16
N PHE A 401 14.91 7.31 -16.63
CA PHE A 401 15.10 8.56 -15.91
C PHE A 401 14.50 8.46 -14.50
N SER A 402 15.22 8.93 -13.50
CA SER A 402 14.90 8.83 -12.08
C SER A 402 15.03 10.20 -11.42
N ILE A 403 14.21 10.44 -10.39
CA ILE A 403 14.28 11.62 -9.52
C ILE A 403 14.97 11.32 -8.19
N ASN A 404 15.88 10.33 -8.18
CA ASN A 404 16.68 9.98 -7.01
C ASN A 404 18.06 10.65 -7.09
N TYR A 405 18.35 11.54 -6.16
CA TYR A 405 19.55 12.36 -6.10
C TYR A 405 20.46 11.98 -4.93
N SER A 406 21.68 12.52 -4.90
CA SER A 406 22.65 12.18 -3.86
C SER A 406 22.56 13.08 -2.61
N SER A 407 21.83 14.19 -2.70
CA SER A 407 21.63 15.12 -1.58
C SER A 407 20.29 15.86 -1.69
N PRO A 408 19.78 16.41 -0.57
CA PRO A 408 18.64 17.32 -0.58
C PRO A 408 18.85 18.56 -1.46
N ASP A 409 20.07 19.09 -1.52
CA ASP A 409 20.39 20.26 -2.34
C ASP A 409 20.25 19.96 -3.84
N GLU A 410 20.66 18.78 -4.28
CA GLU A 410 20.44 18.33 -5.66
C GLU A 410 18.95 18.17 -5.97
N CYS A 411 18.13 17.71 -5.01
CA CYS A 411 16.67 17.66 -5.16
C CYS A 411 16.10 19.06 -5.40
N ASN A 412 16.45 20.02 -4.55
CA ASN A 412 16.00 21.41 -4.68
C ASN A 412 16.44 22.05 -6.00
N ALA A 413 17.67 21.80 -6.43
CA ALA A 413 18.17 22.29 -7.71
C ALA A 413 17.40 21.70 -8.90
N ALA A 414 17.05 20.41 -8.83
CA ALA A 414 16.26 19.74 -9.87
C ALA A 414 14.81 20.24 -9.91
N ILE A 415 14.21 20.54 -8.76
CA ILE A 415 12.88 21.15 -8.66
C ILE A 415 12.90 22.52 -9.32
N ALA A 416 13.83 23.41 -8.92
CA ALA A 416 13.97 24.74 -9.47
C ALA A 416 14.21 24.72 -11.00
N GLN A 417 14.95 23.73 -11.51
CA GLN A 417 15.13 23.56 -12.95
C GLN A 417 13.83 23.13 -13.63
N TYR A 418 13.06 22.23 -13.02
CA TYR A 418 11.79 21.78 -13.57
C TYR A 418 10.75 22.90 -13.62
N GLU A 419 10.67 23.73 -12.60
CA GLU A 419 9.81 24.90 -12.57
C GLU A 419 10.11 25.85 -13.75
N GLN A 420 11.38 26.09 -14.04
CA GLN A 420 11.79 26.87 -15.21
C GLN A 420 11.45 26.18 -16.54
N ASP A 421 11.64 24.85 -16.62
CA ASP A 421 11.44 24.08 -17.85
C ASP A 421 9.96 23.97 -18.27
N VAL A 422 9.00 24.11 -17.34
CA VAL A 422 7.55 23.97 -17.63
C VAL A 422 6.83 25.30 -17.81
N LEU A 423 7.49 26.43 -17.50
CA LEU A 423 6.94 27.76 -17.72
C LEU A 423 7.09 28.16 -19.19
N GLU A 424 5.98 28.67 -19.75
CA GLU A 424 5.92 29.30 -21.07
C GLU A 424 5.79 30.82 -20.93
N GLU A 425 5.93 31.55 -22.02
CA GLU A 425 5.83 33.01 -21.99
C GLU A 425 4.45 33.46 -21.48
N GLY A 426 4.43 34.26 -20.41
CA GLY A 426 3.21 34.72 -19.76
C GLY A 426 2.68 33.86 -18.65
N ASP A 427 3.30 32.71 -18.37
CA ASP A 427 2.98 31.85 -17.23
C ASP A 427 3.58 32.38 -15.93
N SER A 428 2.96 32.03 -14.79
CA SER A 428 3.51 32.34 -13.47
C SER A 428 3.16 31.25 -12.47
N ILE A 429 4.12 30.90 -11.60
CA ILE A 429 3.84 30.03 -10.44
C ILE A 429 2.92 30.79 -9.48
N VAL A 430 1.91 30.12 -8.97
CA VAL A 430 0.99 30.68 -7.97
C VAL A 430 1.70 30.76 -6.64
N GLU A 431 1.83 31.96 -6.11
CA GLU A 431 2.53 32.21 -4.83
C GLU A 431 1.93 31.36 -3.69
N GLY A 432 2.76 30.59 -2.99
CA GLY A 432 2.36 29.74 -1.88
C GLY A 432 1.65 28.44 -2.27
N SER A 433 1.65 28.07 -3.56
CA SER A 433 1.13 26.78 -4.03
C SER A 433 2.16 25.66 -3.99
N GLU A 434 3.45 25.99 -3.86
CA GLU A 434 4.53 25.02 -3.83
C GLU A 434 4.54 24.26 -2.49
N ALA A 435 4.58 22.94 -2.58
CA ALA A 435 4.77 22.02 -1.49
C ALA A 435 5.86 21.01 -1.87
N VAL A 436 6.93 20.97 -1.11
CA VAL A 436 8.06 20.04 -1.28
C VAL A 436 8.27 19.26 -0.01
N ASN A 437 8.39 17.93 -0.15
CA ASN A 437 8.78 17.04 0.94
C ASN A 437 9.89 16.11 0.45
N ILE A 438 11.11 16.30 0.93
CA ILE A 438 12.29 15.50 0.56
C ILE A 438 12.32 14.25 1.42
N THR A 439 12.48 13.09 0.77
CA THR A 439 12.43 11.77 1.39
C THR A 439 13.74 11.02 1.20
N LEU A 440 14.17 10.31 2.22
CA LEU A 440 15.34 9.43 2.17
C LEU A 440 14.99 8.12 1.44
N GLU A 441 15.82 7.70 0.50
CA GLU A 441 15.64 6.49 -0.30
C GLU A 441 16.79 5.47 -0.07
N PRO A 442 16.59 4.16 -0.28
CA PRO A 442 15.32 3.52 -0.67
C PRO A 442 14.31 3.49 0.47
N GLN A 443 13.05 3.38 0.10
CA GLN A 443 11.91 3.31 1.00
C GLN A 443 11.61 1.87 1.46
N VAL A 444 10.73 1.76 2.46
CA VAL A 444 10.30 0.50 3.07
C VAL A 444 8.82 0.55 3.41
N ALA A 445 8.15 -0.60 3.30
CA ALA A 445 6.88 -0.87 3.96
C ALA A 445 6.98 -2.21 4.68
N MET A 446 6.40 -2.29 5.87
CA MET A 446 6.42 -3.49 6.69
C MET A 446 5.11 -3.63 7.46
N THR A 447 4.55 -4.83 7.46
CA THR A 447 3.34 -5.17 8.22
C THR A 447 3.59 -6.46 9.00
N VAL A 448 3.20 -6.47 10.28
CA VAL A 448 3.24 -7.66 11.14
C VAL A 448 1.81 -8.03 11.55
N ILE A 449 1.41 -9.27 11.29
CA ILE A 449 0.08 -9.82 11.61
C ILE A 449 0.22 -11.02 12.54
N ASP A 450 -0.60 -11.08 13.57
CA ASP A 450 -0.91 -12.31 14.27
C ASP A 450 -1.85 -13.13 13.38
N GLN A 451 -1.31 -14.18 12.76
CA GLN A 451 -2.06 -15.00 11.81
C GLN A 451 -3.24 -15.74 12.43
N SER A 452 -3.24 -15.95 13.75
CA SER A 452 -4.31 -16.67 14.46
C SER A 452 -5.56 -15.82 14.69
N THR A 453 -5.42 -14.49 14.63
CA THR A 453 -6.50 -13.52 14.90
C THR A 453 -6.75 -12.55 13.75
N GLY A 454 -5.83 -12.46 12.78
CA GLY A 454 -5.84 -11.44 11.73
C GLY A 454 -5.46 -10.03 12.22
N GLU A 455 -5.03 -9.89 13.47
CA GLU A 455 -4.70 -8.60 14.07
C GLU A 455 -3.38 -8.05 13.51
N VAL A 456 -3.41 -6.83 12.98
CA VAL A 456 -2.20 -6.08 12.61
C VAL A 456 -1.55 -5.60 13.90
N LYS A 457 -0.37 -6.10 14.22
CA LYS A 457 0.36 -5.77 15.45
C LYS A 457 1.28 -4.57 15.29
N ALA A 458 1.86 -4.41 14.11
CA ALA A 458 2.72 -3.29 13.77
C ALA A 458 2.65 -2.99 12.28
N LEU A 459 2.81 -1.72 11.91
CA LEU A 459 2.82 -1.28 10.53
C LEU A 459 3.76 -0.10 10.32
N VAL A 460 4.65 -0.22 9.33
CA VAL A 460 5.57 0.84 8.89
C VAL A 460 5.25 1.20 7.45
N GLY A 461 4.89 2.45 7.19
CA GLY A 461 4.52 2.97 5.86
C GLY A 461 5.63 3.74 5.15
N GLY A 462 6.83 3.85 5.75
CA GLY A 462 7.94 4.55 5.14
C GLY A 462 9.19 4.59 6.01
N ARG A 463 10.31 4.96 5.40
CA ARG A 463 11.60 5.20 6.05
C ARG A 463 11.78 6.69 6.33
N GLY A 464 12.37 7.02 7.48
CA GLY A 464 12.58 8.38 7.93
C GLY A 464 11.46 8.90 8.82
N ASP A 465 11.63 10.13 9.30
CA ASP A 465 10.63 10.78 10.15
C ASP A 465 9.37 11.11 9.35
N LYS A 466 8.23 10.78 9.92
CA LYS A 466 6.94 11.09 9.32
C LYS A 466 6.67 12.60 9.45
N SER A 467 6.45 13.29 8.33
CA SER A 467 6.36 14.74 8.26
C SER A 467 5.00 15.31 8.69
N GLY A 468 3.98 14.50 8.85
CA GLY A 468 2.63 14.93 9.20
C GLY A 468 1.65 13.77 9.32
N ASN A 469 0.42 14.08 9.76
CA ASN A 469 -0.67 13.11 9.82
C ASN A 469 -1.23 12.84 8.42
N ARG A 470 -1.69 11.61 8.18
CA ARG A 470 -2.27 11.16 6.90
C ARG A 470 -1.35 11.41 5.70
N THR A 471 -0.05 11.22 5.93
CA THR A 471 0.93 11.18 4.83
C THR A 471 0.90 9.80 4.17
N TRP A 472 1.39 9.75 2.94
CA TRP A 472 1.39 8.54 2.10
C TRP A 472 1.96 7.31 2.82
N ASN A 473 1.11 6.33 3.04
CA ASN A 473 1.42 5.07 3.71
C ASN A 473 1.70 3.97 2.67
N ARG A 474 2.97 3.60 2.49
CA ARG A 474 3.36 2.62 1.47
C ARG A 474 2.91 1.20 1.78
N ALA A 475 2.45 0.94 3.01
CA ALA A 475 1.94 -0.37 3.38
C ALA A 475 0.48 -0.60 2.95
N THR A 476 -0.32 0.47 2.89
CA THR A 476 -1.76 0.45 2.57
C THR A 476 -2.10 1.11 1.24
N ASP A 477 -1.46 2.26 0.92
CA ASP A 477 -1.87 3.14 -0.19
C ASP A 477 -1.08 2.86 -1.48
N THR A 478 -0.09 1.96 -1.42
CA THR A 478 0.80 1.71 -2.55
C THR A 478 0.72 0.27 -3.03
N CYS A 479 0.25 0.08 -4.26
CA CYS A 479 0.35 -1.19 -4.95
C CYS A 479 1.70 -1.34 -5.63
N ARG A 480 2.43 -2.41 -5.31
CA ARG A 480 3.72 -2.75 -5.91
C ARG A 480 3.71 -4.16 -6.46
N GLN A 481 4.57 -4.41 -7.44
CA GLN A 481 4.70 -5.74 -8.03
C GLN A 481 5.27 -6.71 -6.98
N PRO A 482 4.55 -7.79 -6.60
CA PRO A 482 5.01 -8.73 -5.59
C PRO A 482 6.16 -9.62 -6.09
N GLY A 483 6.38 -9.70 -7.39
CA GLY A 483 7.37 -10.56 -7.99
C GLY A 483 7.22 -12.01 -7.52
N SER A 484 8.34 -12.68 -7.28
CA SER A 484 8.36 -14.12 -6.96
C SER A 484 7.70 -14.52 -5.63
N THR A 485 7.29 -13.60 -4.77
CA THR A 485 6.44 -13.95 -3.61
C THR A 485 5.08 -14.44 -4.08
N PHE A 486 4.60 -13.95 -5.19
CA PHE A 486 3.30 -14.31 -5.74
C PHE A 486 3.23 -15.73 -6.33
N LYS A 487 4.36 -16.38 -6.58
CA LYS A 487 4.42 -17.79 -7.02
C LYS A 487 3.68 -18.73 -6.08
N ILE A 488 3.76 -18.44 -4.77
CA ILE A 488 3.07 -19.24 -3.75
C ILE A 488 1.56 -19.07 -3.88
N ILE A 489 1.08 -17.83 -3.90
CA ILE A 489 -0.33 -17.45 -3.85
C ILE A 489 -1.01 -17.66 -5.21
N GLY A 490 -0.42 -17.16 -6.30
CA GLY A 490 -1.00 -17.18 -7.64
C GLY A 490 -0.74 -18.45 -8.44
N CYS A 491 -0.02 -19.43 -7.88
CA CYS A 491 0.28 -20.67 -8.60
C CYS A 491 0.33 -21.90 -7.68
N TYR A 492 1.30 -21.99 -6.76
CA TYR A 492 1.58 -23.25 -6.06
C TYR A 492 0.48 -23.64 -5.05
N ALA A 493 -0.17 -22.67 -4.39
CA ALA A 493 -1.30 -22.96 -3.53
C ALA A 493 -2.43 -23.66 -4.31
N ALA A 494 -2.82 -23.07 -5.43
CA ALA A 494 -3.83 -23.65 -6.30
C ALA A 494 -3.41 -25.01 -6.89
N ALA A 495 -2.12 -25.15 -7.24
CA ALA A 495 -1.57 -26.37 -7.83
C ALA A 495 -1.63 -27.56 -6.87
N LEU A 496 -1.25 -27.32 -5.60
CA LEU A 496 -1.23 -28.38 -4.57
C LEU A 496 -2.63 -28.66 -4.02
N ASP A 497 -3.48 -27.64 -3.89
CA ASP A 497 -4.81 -27.78 -3.27
C ASP A 497 -5.84 -28.45 -4.17
N ALA A 498 -5.97 -27.96 -5.40
CA ALA A 498 -7.00 -28.39 -6.37
C ALA A 498 -6.45 -28.75 -7.75
N GLY A 499 -5.22 -28.35 -8.07
CA GLY A 499 -4.61 -28.55 -9.39
C GLY A 499 -4.02 -29.93 -9.64
N GLY A 500 -4.14 -30.88 -8.68
CA GLY A 500 -3.66 -32.25 -8.81
C GLY A 500 -2.14 -32.38 -8.88
N LYS A 501 -1.40 -31.38 -8.42
CA LYS A 501 0.07 -31.38 -8.32
C LYS A 501 0.49 -31.67 -6.87
N THR A 502 1.73 -32.16 -6.72
CA THR A 502 2.36 -32.39 -5.42
C THR A 502 3.70 -31.65 -5.35
N LEU A 503 4.33 -31.57 -4.19
CA LEU A 503 5.69 -31.03 -4.07
C LEU A 503 6.72 -31.84 -4.89
N ALA A 504 6.48 -33.14 -5.11
CA ALA A 504 7.28 -34.00 -5.96
C ALA A 504 7.04 -33.80 -7.46
N SER A 505 5.89 -33.24 -7.85
CA SER A 505 5.57 -33.02 -9.29
C SER A 505 6.68 -32.27 -10.01
N VAL A 506 7.09 -32.76 -11.16
CA VAL A 506 8.25 -32.30 -11.91
C VAL A 506 7.84 -31.55 -13.16
N GLN A 507 8.60 -30.51 -13.49
CA GLN A 507 8.57 -29.82 -14.79
C GLN A 507 9.99 -29.77 -15.36
N ASP A 508 10.12 -29.88 -16.67
CA ASP A 508 11.42 -29.69 -17.33
C ASP A 508 11.74 -28.17 -17.40
N ASP A 509 12.67 -27.74 -16.55
CA ASP A 509 13.22 -26.37 -16.56
C ASP A 509 14.15 -26.21 -17.73
N ALA A 510 13.60 -25.89 -18.89
CA ALA A 510 14.24 -25.75 -20.19
C ALA A 510 13.71 -24.48 -20.89
N PRO A 511 14.33 -23.99 -21.97
CA PRO A 511 13.84 -22.83 -22.71
C PRO A 511 12.36 -22.90 -23.03
N PHE A 512 11.60 -21.86 -22.65
CA PHE A 512 10.14 -21.90 -22.72
C PHE A 512 9.56 -20.61 -23.30
N THR A 513 8.77 -20.77 -24.38
CA THR A 513 8.13 -19.65 -25.09
C THR A 513 6.67 -19.96 -25.35
N VAL A 514 5.79 -19.01 -25.03
CA VAL A 514 4.36 -19.07 -25.31
C VAL A 514 3.95 -17.87 -26.16
N GLY A 515 3.48 -18.14 -27.37
CA GLY A 515 3.24 -17.08 -28.35
C GLY A 515 4.52 -16.29 -28.68
N SER A 516 4.51 -15.00 -28.43
CA SER A 516 5.69 -14.11 -28.61
C SER A 516 6.51 -13.90 -27.32
N LYS A 517 6.07 -14.47 -26.18
CA LYS A 517 6.69 -14.25 -24.88
C LYS A 517 7.60 -15.39 -24.48
N THR A 518 8.89 -15.09 -24.30
CA THR A 518 9.90 -16.03 -23.77
C THR A 518 10.04 -15.80 -22.28
N PHE A 519 9.93 -16.88 -21.49
CA PHE A 519 10.16 -16.89 -20.06
C PHE A 519 11.60 -17.34 -19.77
N ASN A 520 12.23 -16.72 -18.78
CA ASN A 520 13.59 -17.02 -18.37
C ASN A 520 13.69 -17.14 -16.86
N ASN A 521 14.59 -17.95 -16.37
CA ASN A 521 15.01 -17.91 -14.99
C ASN A 521 15.84 -16.64 -14.70
N TYR A 522 15.94 -16.25 -13.42
CA TYR A 522 16.67 -15.03 -13.02
C TYR A 522 18.14 -15.05 -13.45
N ASP A 523 18.81 -16.20 -13.30
CA ASP A 523 20.21 -16.43 -13.66
C ASP A 523 20.42 -16.85 -15.12
N LYS A 524 19.30 -16.98 -15.89
CA LYS A 524 19.27 -17.45 -17.27
C LYS A 524 19.82 -18.88 -17.46
N SER A 525 19.92 -19.66 -16.38
CA SER A 525 20.28 -21.07 -16.42
C SER A 525 19.02 -21.95 -16.39
N PHE A 526 19.18 -23.21 -16.77
CA PHE A 526 18.12 -24.22 -16.78
C PHE A 526 18.55 -25.41 -15.95
N GLY A 527 17.64 -25.98 -15.16
CA GLY A 527 17.91 -27.08 -14.23
C GLY A 527 17.47 -28.46 -14.71
N GLY A 528 16.78 -28.55 -15.85
CA GLY A 528 16.15 -29.80 -16.31
C GLY A 528 14.99 -30.22 -15.45
N PHE A 529 14.75 -31.50 -15.29
CA PHE A 529 13.66 -32.05 -14.50
C PHE A 529 13.74 -31.59 -13.04
N THR A 530 12.85 -30.68 -12.69
CA THR A 530 12.85 -29.93 -11.45
C THR A 530 11.50 -30.06 -10.75
N SER A 531 11.52 -30.49 -9.48
CA SER A 531 10.32 -30.61 -8.65
C SER A 531 9.76 -29.24 -8.22
N ILE A 532 8.47 -29.20 -7.88
CA ILE A 532 7.80 -28.00 -7.33
C ILE A 532 8.51 -27.57 -6.04
N ARG A 533 8.90 -28.49 -5.12
CA ARG A 533 9.66 -28.16 -3.92
C ARG A 533 10.94 -27.39 -4.26
N TRP A 534 11.73 -27.91 -5.20
CA TRP A 534 12.97 -27.26 -5.57
C TRP A 534 12.75 -25.91 -6.26
N ALA A 535 11.69 -25.83 -7.06
CA ALA A 535 11.29 -24.58 -7.71
C ALA A 535 10.85 -23.49 -6.70
N ILE A 536 10.17 -23.86 -5.62
CA ILE A 536 9.87 -22.96 -4.49
C ILE A 536 11.18 -22.52 -3.83
N THR A 537 12.04 -23.48 -3.48
CA THR A 537 13.33 -23.26 -2.78
C THR A 537 14.24 -22.31 -3.54
N LYS A 538 14.42 -22.53 -4.83
CA LYS A 538 15.31 -21.75 -5.72
C LYS A 538 14.61 -20.64 -6.47
N SER A 539 13.30 -20.52 -6.32
CA SER A 539 12.48 -19.51 -7.01
C SER A 539 12.54 -19.58 -8.54
N ILE A 540 12.47 -20.79 -9.11
CA ILE A 540 12.60 -21.05 -10.55
C ILE A 540 11.35 -20.55 -11.27
N ASN A 541 11.53 -19.74 -12.31
CA ASN A 541 10.43 -19.09 -13.04
C ASN A 541 9.72 -20.05 -13.98
N ILE A 542 10.48 -20.79 -14.77
CA ILE A 542 9.93 -21.62 -15.87
C ILE A 542 9.05 -22.72 -15.30
N VAL A 543 9.49 -23.41 -14.25
CA VAL A 543 8.70 -24.41 -13.53
C VAL A 543 7.37 -23.84 -13.06
N THR A 544 7.39 -22.64 -12.45
CA THR A 544 6.16 -22.01 -11.96
C THR A 544 5.20 -21.68 -13.10
N VAL A 545 5.71 -21.12 -14.21
CA VAL A 545 4.86 -20.74 -15.36
C VAL A 545 4.25 -21.97 -16.03
N LYS A 546 5.03 -23.05 -16.19
CA LYS A 546 4.52 -24.32 -16.72
C LYS A 546 3.49 -24.94 -15.77
N THR A 547 3.73 -24.91 -14.48
CA THR A 547 2.76 -25.40 -13.47
C THR A 547 1.43 -24.63 -13.57
N LEU A 548 1.48 -23.27 -13.65
CA LEU A 548 0.26 -22.48 -13.84
C LEU A 548 -0.44 -22.76 -15.18
N GLN A 549 0.34 -23.02 -16.24
CA GLN A 549 -0.22 -23.39 -17.54
C GLN A 549 -0.97 -24.73 -17.45
N ASP A 550 -0.41 -25.72 -16.75
CA ASP A 550 -1.02 -27.04 -16.58
C ASP A 550 -2.34 -26.99 -15.81
N ILE A 551 -2.37 -26.26 -14.71
CA ILE A 551 -3.57 -26.14 -13.85
C ILE A 551 -4.60 -25.16 -14.38
N GLY A 552 -4.22 -24.31 -15.34
CA GLY A 552 -5.03 -23.22 -15.86
C GLY A 552 -4.91 -21.93 -15.06
N VAL A 553 -4.80 -20.82 -15.79
CA VAL A 553 -4.59 -19.47 -15.21
C VAL A 553 -5.77 -19.04 -14.33
N GLU A 554 -6.99 -19.40 -14.72
CA GLU A 554 -8.22 -19.05 -13.98
C GLU A 554 -8.22 -19.63 -12.56
N LEU A 555 -7.68 -20.83 -12.38
CA LEU A 555 -7.57 -21.43 -11.05
C LEU A 555 -6.61 -20.63 -10.16
N GLY A 556 -5.41 -20.31 -10.67
CA GLY A 556 -4.44 -19.51 -9.93
C GLY A 556 -4.96 -18.10 -9.62
N TYR A 557 -5.69 -17.48 -10.56
CA TYR A 557 -6.32 -16.17 -10.39
C TYR A 557 -7.37 -16.21 -9.28
N LYS A 558 -8.27 -17.19 -9.30
CA LYS A 558 -9.29 -17.36 -8.27
C LYS A 558 -8.69 -17.53 -6.87
N TYR A 559 -7.66 -18.36 -6.74
CA TYR A 559 -7.00 -18.55 -5.45
C TYR A 559 -6.37 -17.24 -4.95
N ALA A 560 -5.76 -16.46 -5.83
CA ALA A 560 -5.20 -15.15 -5.44
C ALA A 560 -6.28 -14.18 -4.93
N GLU A 561 -7.48 -14.17 -5.55
CA GLU A 561 -8.64 -13.41 -5.02
C GLU A 561 -9.08 -13.96 -3.66
N ASP A 562 -9.19 -15.30 -3.53
CA ASP A 562 -9.60 -15.95 -2.28
C ASP A 562 -8.60 -15.69 -1.13
N PHE A 563 -7.31 -15.49 -1.43
CA PHE A 563 -6.27 -15.05 -0.48
C PHE A 563 -6.38 -13.57 -0.08
N GLY A 564 -7.36 -12.82 -0.59
CA GLY A 564 -7.62 -11.43 -0.21
C GLY A 564 -6.91 -10.39 -1.07
N ILE A 565 -6.42 -10.74 -2.26
CA ILE A 565 -5.84 -9.76 -3.20
C ILE A 565 -6.95 -9.07 -3.98
N SER A 566 -7.28 -7.85 -3.60
CA SER A 566 -8.39 -7.06 -4.16
C SER A 566 -8.02 -6.29 -5.43
N THR A 567 -6.73 -6.14 -5.70
CA THR A 567 -6.20 -5.28 -6.76
C THR A 567 -6.13 -5.94 -8.13
N LEU A 568 -6.47 -7.24 -8.22
CA LEU A 568 -6.46 -8.01 -9.45
C LEU A 568 -7.46 -7.46 -10.48
N THR A 569 -7.13 -7.64 -11.75
CA THR A 569 -7.96 -7.24 -12.89
C THR A 569 -8.04 -8.38 -13.90
N ASP A 570 -9.02 -8.37 -14.80
CA ASP A 570 -9.12 -9.37 -15.87
C ASP A 570 -7.87 -9.43 -16.77
N SER A 571 -7.11 -8.36 -16.86
CA SER A 571 -5.83 -8.32 -17.58
C SER A 571 -4.74 -9.19 -16.94
N ASP A 572 -4.92 -9.57 -15.68
CA ASP A 572 -3.99 -10.41 -14.93
C ASP A 572 -4.22 -11.91 -15.17
N LYS A 573 -5.30 -12.27 -15.88
CA LYS A 573 -5.60 -13.65 -16.30
C LYS A 573 -4.68 -14.11 -17.43
N ASN A 574 -3.39 -14.15 -17.12
CA ASN A 574 -2.35 -14.61 -18.05
C ASN A 574 -1.17 -15.24 -17.27
N LEU A 575 -0.28 -15.95 -17.98
CA LEU A 575 0.85 -16.67 -17.37
C LEU A 575 1.83 -15.78 -16.58
N SER A 576 1.77 -14.44 -16.69
CA SER A 576 2.61 -13.56 -15.88
C SER A 576 2.16 -13.54 -14.42
N LEU A 577 0.90 -13.89 -14.15
CA LEU A 577 0.34 -14.08 -12.81
C LEU A 577 1.24 -14.98 -11.95
N ALA A 578 1.72 -16.10 -12.54
CA ALA A 578 2.63 -17.03 -11.89
C ALA A 578 3.88 -16.37 -11.29
N LEU A 579 4.32 -15.26 -11.84
CA LEU A 579 5.56 -14.56 -11.47
C LEU A 579 5.31 -13.24 -10.72
N GLY A 580 4.04 -12.92 -10.42
CA GLY A 580 3.64 -11.66 -9.80
C GLY A 580 3.80 -10.46 -10.74
N GLY A 581 3.66 -10.67 -12.04
CA GLY A 581 3.58 -9.61 -13.04
C GLY A 581 2.13 -9.15 -13.20
N LEU A 582 1.66 -8.30 -12.29
CA LEU A 582 0.29 -7.84 -12.18
C LEU A 582 0.10 -6.45 -12.78
N THR A 583 -1.12 -6.13 -13.18
CA THR A 583 -1.48 -4.83 -13.78
C THR A 583 -1.27 -3.69 -12.78
N LYS A 584 -1.82 -3.81 -11.58
CA LYS A 584 -1.68 -2.81 -10.52
C LYS A 584 -0.60 -3.18 -9.50
N GLY A 585 -0.35 -4.45 -9.26
CA GLY A 585 0.41 -4.95 -8.12
C GLY A 585 -0.48 -5.21 -6.91
N VAL A 586 0.12 -5.33 -5.72
CA VAL A 586 -0.56 -5.58 -4.44
C VAL A 586 -0.07 -4.62 -3.38
N THR A 587 -0.87 -4.36 -2.34
CA THR A 587 -0.41 -3.65 -1.15
C THR A 587 0.43 -4.57 -0.26
N ASN A 588 1.27 -3.99 0.58
CA ASN A 588 2.03 -4.77 1.57
C ASN A 588 1.10 -5.47 2.57
N LEU A 589 0.03 -4.81 2.98
CA LEU A 589 -0.98 -5.35 3.89
C LEU A 589 -1.69 -6.57 3.30
N GLU A 590 -2.19 -6.50 2.04
CA GLU A 590 -2.85 -7.64 1.37
C GLU A 590 -1.90 -8.83 1.23
N LEU A 591 -0.65 -8.58 0.83
CA LEU A 591 0.34 -9.64 0.70
C LEU A 591 0.65 -10.29 2.06
N THR A 592 0.69 -9.51 3.15
CA THR A 592 0.88 -10.03 4.50
C THR A 592 -0.29 -10.90 4.92
N GLY A 593 -1.53 -10.47 4.68
CA GLY A 593 -2.76 -11.25 4.93
C GLY A 593 -2.78 -12.57 4.16
N ALA A 594 -2.35 -12.55 2.89
CA ALA A 594 -2.27 -13.75 2.07
C ALA A 594 -1.24 -14.76 2.61
N TYR A 595 -0.08 -14.31 3.10
CA TYR A 595 0.90 -15.19 3.74
C TYR A 595 0.46 -15.63 5.14
N ALA A 596 -0.26 -14.77 5.88
CA ALA A 596 -0.88 -15.11 7.16
C ALA A 596 -1.89 -16.25 7.01
N THR A 597 -2.62 -16.31 5.90
CA THR A 597 -3.54 -17.41 5.57
C THR A 597 -2.82 -18.75 5.53
N ILE A 598 -1.65 -18.81 4.90
CA ILE A 598 -0.85 -20.05 4.84
C ILE A 598 -0.35 -20.42 6.23
N ALA A 599 0.17 -19.42 6.97
CA ALA A 599 0.67 -19.61 8.33
C ALA A 599 -0.45 -20.04 9.31
N ASN A 600 -1.71 -19.70 9.01
CA ASN A 600 -2.91 -20.05 9.77
C ASN A 600 -3.63 -21.32 9.23
N GLY A 601 -2.88 -22.27 8.68
CA GLY A 601 -3.45 -23.53 8.23
C GLY A 601 -4.45 -23.40 7.08
N GLY A 602 -4.32 -22.36 6.25
CA GLY A 602 -5.14 -22.16 5.06
C GLY A 602 -6.42 -21.34 5.29
N VAL A 603 -6.63 -20.83 6.50
CA VAL A 603 -7.78 -19.99 6.84
C VAL A 603 -7.42 -18.51 6.73
N TYR A 604 -8.04 -17.82 5.79
CA TYR A 604 -7.94 -16.37 5.66
C TYR A 604 -8.73 -15.68 6.76
N LEU A 605 -8.09 -14.72 7.40
CA LEU A 605 -8.68 -13.76 8.31
C LEU A 605 -8.41 -12.36 7.77
N GLU A 606 -9.45 -11.57 7.54
CA GLU A 606 -9.29 -10.19 7.11
C GLU A 606 -8.38 -9.44 8.09
N PRO A 607 -7.29 -8.80 7.62
CA PRO A 607 -6.44 -8.01 8.50
C PRO A 607 -7.23 -6.87 9.16
N LYS A 608 -7.16 -6.77 10.48
CA LYS A 608 -7.88 -5.77 11.27
C LYS A 608 -6.96 -4.93 12.13
N PHE A 609 -7.26 -3.63 12.24
CA PHE A 609 -6.49 -2.67 13.03
C PHE A 609 -7.09 -2.40 14.40
N TYR A 610 -8.34 -2.84 14.63
CA TYR A 610 -9.03 -2.70 15.91
C TYR A 610 -9.90 -3.91 16.20
N THR A 611 -10.24 -4.09 17.45
CA THR A 611 -11.20 -5.10 17.90
C THR A 611 -12.59 -4.49 18.09
N GLN A 612 -12.68 -3.33 18.76
CA GLN A 612 -13.93 -2.63 19.03
C GLN A 612 -13.76 -1.11 18.93
N VAL A 613 -14.81 -0.43 18.51
CA VAL A 613 -14.98 1.02 18.62
C VAL A 613 -16.18 1.29 19.51
N LEU A 614 -15.98 2.03 20.58
CA LEU A 614 -17.00 2.42 21.55
C LEU A 614 -17.32 3.91 21.39
N ASP A 615 -18.58 4.31 21.61
CA ASP A 615 -18.94 5.71 21.75
C ASP A 615 -18.50 6.28 23.12
N HIS A 616 -18.76 7.58 23.37
CA HIS A 616 -18.36 8.23 24.60
C HIS A 616 -19.09 7.70 25.83
N ASP A 617 -20.25 7.06 25.64
CA ASP A 617 -21.05 6.42 26.72
C ASP A 617 -20.60 4.96 26.97
N GLY A 618 -19.67 4.45 26.17
CA GLY A 618 -19.15 3.09 26.25
C GLY A 618 -19.96 2.05 25.49
N ASN A 619 -20.92 2.45 24.64
CA ASN A 619 -21.67 1.52 23.80
C ASN A 619 -20.82 1.13 22.58
N VAL A 620 -20.94 -0.13 22.17
CA VAL A 620 -20.21 -0.65 21.01
C VAL A 620 -20.83 -0.14 19.72
N LEU A 621 -20.08 0.62 18.93
CA LEU A 621 -20.45 1.06 17.58
C LEU A 621 -20.00 0.07 16.51
N LEU A 622 -18.76 -0.42 16.61
CA LEU A 622 -18.20 -1.41 15.69
C LEU A 622 -17.54 -2.53 16.48
N ASP A 623 -17.69 -3.78 16.01
CA ASP A 623 -17.10 -4.97 16.63
C ASP A 623 -16.54 -5.93 15.58
N LYS A 624 -15.23 -5.81 15.30
CA LYS A 624 -14.50 -6.69 14.36
C LYS A 624 -14.26 -8.11 14.91
N THR A 625 -14.56 -8.36 16.17
CA THR A 625 -14.48 -9.73 16.72
C THR A 625 -15.62 -10.61 16.20
N THR A 626 -16.70 -10.00 15.74
CA THR A 626 -17.89 -10.67 15.22
C THR A 626 -18.13 -10.48 13.74
N THR A 627 -17.55 -9.44 13.12
CA THR A 627 -17.80 -9.07 11.71
C THR A 627 -16.62 -9.31 10.78
N GLN A 628 -15.48 -9.80 11.30
CA GLN A 628 -14.28 -10.09 10.52
C GLN A 628 -14.56 -11.13 9.42
N ASP A 629 -14.21 -10.85 8.16
CA ASP A 629 -14.30 -11.83 7.08
C ASP A 629 -13.33 -12.99 7.33
N THR A 630 -13.91 -14.21 7.32
CA THR A 630 -13.17 -15.45 7.61
C THR A 630 -13.59 -16.51 6.62
N ARG A 631 -12.60 -17.12 5.94
CA ARG A 631 -12.87 -18.20 4.97
C ARG A 631 -11.71 -19.17 4.86
N THR A 632 -11.98 -20.43 4.60
CA THR A 632 -10.95 -21.41 4.24
C THR A 632 -10.60 -21.23 2.76
N VAL A 633 -9.34 -20.98 2.46
CA VAL A 633 -8.81 -20.76 1.11
C VAL A 633 -8.15 -22.03 0.58
N ILE A 634 -7.35 -22.70 1.40
CA ILE A 634 -6.67 -23.95 1.10
C ILE A 634 -6.81 -24.92 2.26
N LYS A 635 -6.62 -26.21 2.01
CA LYS A 635 -6.56 -27.21 3.07
C LYS A 635 -5.39 -26.95 4.01
N ASP A 636 -5.51 -27.39 5.25
CA ASP A 636 -4.44 -27.36 6.23
C ASP A 636 -3.24 -28.22 5.80
N THR A 637 -3.47 -29.35 5.13
CA THR A 637 -2.44 -30.19 4.51
C THR A 637 -1.66 -29.43 3.43
N THR A 638 -2.36 -28.67 2.55
CA THR A 638 -1.76 -27.82 1.52
C THR A 638 -0.93 -26.69 2.16
N ALA A 639 -1.48 -26.02 3.17
CA ALA A 639 -0.80 -24.96 3.92
C ALA A 639 0.49 -25.44 4.57
N TRP A 640 0.43 -26.65 5.18
CA TRP A 640 1.61 -27.28 5.79
C TRP A 640 2.67 -27.67 4.76
N LEU A 641 2.27 -28.27 3.63
CA LEU A 641 3.19 -28.64 2.54
C LEU A 641 3.92 -27.42 1.97
N LEU A 642 3.18 -26.31 1.73
CA LEU A 642 3.79 -25.05 1.31
C LEU A 642 4.76 -24.51 2.35
N THR A 643 4.38 -24.57 3.63
CA THR A 643 5.20 -24.11 4.76
C THR A 643 6.49 -24.93 4.83
N ASP A 644 6.41 -26.25 4.73
CA ASP A 644 7.57 -27.13 4.77
C ASP A 644 8.54 -26.86 3.59
N ALA A 645 7.99 -26.68 2.37
CA ALA A 645 8.81 -26.28 1.23
C ALA A 645 9.42 -24.88 1.40
N MET A 646 8.73 -23.95 2.06
CA MET A 646 9.26 -22.60 2.34
C MET A 646 10.28 -22.55 3.48
N LYS A 647 10.36 -23.54 4.37
CA LYS A 647 11.49 -23.74 5.31
C LYS A 647 12.80 -23.94 4.54
N ASP A 648 12.76 -24.67 3.42
CA ASP A 648 13.93 -24.90 2.56
C ASP A 648 14.45 -23.61 1.92
N VAL A 649 13.59 -22.62 1.67
CA VAL A 649 14.02 -21.31 1.14
C VAL A 649 15.00 -20.63 2.08
N LEU A 650 14.82 -20.75 3.41
CA LEU A 650 15.69 -20.15 4.43
C LEU A 650 16.96 -20.95 4.68
N THR A 651 16.93 -22.27 4.43
CA THR A 651 18.07 -23.16 4.75
C THR A 651 19.02 -23.35 3.57
N GLN A 652 18.49 -23.56 2.37
CA GLN A 652 19.25 -23.84 1.16
C GLN A 652 18.87 -22.98 -0.06
N GLY A 653 17.83 -22.14 0.10
CA GLY A 653 17.27 -21.32 -0.97
C GLY A 653 17.71 -19.87 -0.98
N THR A 654 16.81 -19.01 -1.51
CA THR A 654 17.02 -17.57 -1.73
C THR A 654 16.82 -16.73 -0.48
N GLY A 655 16.39 -17.32 0.63
CA GLY A 655 16.04 -16.67 1.89
C GLY A 655 17.09 -16.75 3.00
N LYS A 656 18.27 -17.28 2.74
CA LYS A 656 19.31 -17.51 3.80
C LYS A 656 19.63 -16.25 4.61
N LEU A 657 19.58 -15.07 4.03
CA LEU A 657 19.85 -13.79 4.71
C LEU A 657 18.72 -13.38 5.66
N ALA A 658 17.51 -13.88 5.44
CA ALA A 658 16.37 -13.58 6.30
C ALA A 658 16.34 -14.45 7.56
N ARG A 659 17.06 -15.57 7.58
CA ARG A 659 17.08 -16.48 8.73
C ARG A 659 17.72 -15.80 9.93
N PHE A 660 17.03 -15.80 11.06
CA PHE A 660 17.57 -15.40 12.36
C PHE A 660 17.87 -16.64 13.22
N ASP A 661 18.78 -16.49 14.17
CA ASP A 661 19.18 -17.57 15.06
C ASP A 661 18.12 -17.76 16.16
N SER A 662 17.30 -18.77 15.99
CA SER A 662 16.23 -19.15 16.91
C SER A 662 15.89 -20.61 16.74
N GLN A 663 15.40 -21.23 17.81
CA GLN A 663 14.80 -22.56 17.77
C GLN A 663 13.35 -22.56 17.27
N ILE A 664 12.78 -21.37 17.07
CA ILE A 664 11.45 -21.20 16.50
C ILE A 664 11.53 -21.41 14.98
N ALA A 665 10.65 -22.23 14.44
CA ALA A 665 10.61 -22.52 13.01
C ALA A 665 10.28 -21.26 12.18
N GLN A 666 10.88 -21.17 10.99
CA GLN A 666 10.74 -20.02 10.08
C GLN A 666 10.48 -20.52 8.67
N ALA A 667 9.53 -19.92 7.99
CA ALA A 667 9.23 -20.17 6.60
C ALA A 667 9.08 -18.84 5.84
N GLY A 668 9.29 -18.83 4.52
CA GLY A 668 9.11 -17.61 3.77
C GLY A 668 9.59 -17.67 2.32
N LYS A 669 9.34 -16.58 1.59
CA LYS A 669 9.62 -16.46 0.17
C LYS A 669 10.17 -15.09 -0.18
N SER A 670 11.19 -15.04 -1.03
CA SER A 670 11.74 -13.80 -1.58
C SER A 670 10.98 -13.36 -2.83
N GLY A 671 10.80 -12.06 -2.99
CA GLY A 671 10.34 -11.39 -4.19
C GLY A 671 11.41 -10.44 -4.73
N THR A 672 11.57 -10.43 -6.05
CA THR A 672 12.36 -9.43 -6.76
C THR A 672 11.74 -9.27 -8.13
N THR A 673 11.46 -8.02 -8.50
CA THR A 673 10.87 -7.71 -9.80
C THR A 673 11.93 -7.50 -10.88
N THR A 674 11.51 -7.44 -12.12
CA THR A 674 12.40 -7.18 -13.28
C THR A 674 13.19 -5.89 -13.03
N SER A 675 14.49 -5.95 -13.25
CA SER A 675 15.42 -4.83 -13.02
C SER A 675 15.51 -4.38 -11.55
N ASN A 676 15.16 -5.25 -10.60
CA ASN A 676 15.24 -4.98 -9.16
C ASN A 676 14.50 -3.70 -8.72
N ARG A 677 13.35 -3.40 -9.31
CA ARG A 677 12.57 -2.21 -8.94
C ARG A 677 11.95 -2.36 -7.56
N ASP A 678 11.44 -3.56 -7.27
CA ASP A 678 10.87 -3.93 -5.99
C ASP A 678 11.59 -5.15 -5.44
N CYS A 679 11.84 -5.16 -4.15
CA CYS A 679 12.45 -6.25 -3.40
C CYS A 679 11.57 -6.56 -2.20
N LEU A 680 11.22 -7.82 -2.02
CA LEU A 680 10.32 -8.25 -0.96
C LEU A 680 10.86 -9.46 -0.22
N TRP A 681 10.49 -9.54 1.03
CA TRP A 681 10.56 -10.74 1.80
C TRP A 681 9.22 -10.96 2.51
N ALA A 682 8.53 -12.05 2.20
CA ALA A 682 7.34 -12.50 2.89
C ALA A 682 7.71 -13.72 3.72
N GLY A 683 7.65 -13.62 5.04
CA GLY A 683 8.04 -14.69 5.94
C GLY A 683 7.16 -14.74 7.18
N TYR A 684 7.17 -15.90 7.83
CA TYR A 684 6.39 -16.14 9.03
C TYR A 684 7.04 -17.20 9.92
N THR A 685 6.56 -17.22 11.15
CA THR A 685 6.86 -18.20 12.19
C THR A 685 5.52 -18.78 12.68
N PRO A 686 5.52 -19.75 13.61
CA PRO A 686 4.27 -20.19 14.24
C PRO A 686 3.56 -19.12 15.10
N TYR A 687 4.10 -17.90 15.18
CA TYR A 687 3.54 -16.79 15.95
C TYR A 687 3.04 -15.65 15.08
N TYR A 688 3.89 -15.16 14.18
CA TYR A 688 3.63 -13.93 13.43
C TYR A 688 4.03 -14.06 11.96
N THR A 689 3.24 -13.42 11.12
CA THR A 689 3.54 -13.21 9.68
C THR A 689 3.99 -11.78 9.46
N CYS A 690 5.08 -11.61 8.72
CA CYS A 690 5.61 -10.30 8.39
C CYS A 690 6.07 -10.22 6.93
N VAL A 691 5.64 -9.18 6.23
CA VAL A 691 6.13 -8.87 4.88
C VAL A 691 6.84 -7.53 4.88
N VAL A 692 8.06 -7.52 4.33
CA VAL A 692 8.84 -6.30 4.13
C VAL A 692 9.01 -6.07 2.64
N TRP A 693 8.55 -4.92 2.16
CA TRP A 693 8.80 -4.40 0.83
C TRP A 693 9.90 -3.34 0.88
N GLY A 694 10.66 -3.24 -0.20
CA GLY A 694 11.65 -2.20 -0.39
C GLY A 694 11.81 -1.79 -1.85
N GLY A 695 11.91 -0.48 -2.10
CA GLY A 695 12.01 0.08 -3.43
C GLY A 695 12.22 1.60 -3.40
N TYR A 696 12.33 2.20 -4.59
CA TYR A 696 12.28 3.64 -4.74
C TYR A 696 10.84 4.10 -5.01
N ASP A 697 10.47 5.28 -4.50
CA ASP A 697 9.13 5.85 -4.70
C ASP A 697 8.79 6.07 -6.18
N ASP A 698 9.76 6.46 -6.99
CA ASP A 698 9.61 6.65 -8.43
C ASP A 698 9.64 5.34 -9.25
N ASN A 699 9.68 4.20 -8.57
CA ASN A 699 9.80 2.87 -9.18
C ASN A 699 11.00 2.72 -10.14
N SER A 700 12.08 3.44 -9.90
CA SER A 700 13.32 3.30 -10.66
C SER A 700 14.10 2.03 -10.28
N LYS A 701 15.08 1.67 -11.10
CA LYS A 701 15.90 0.47 -10.87
C LYS A 701 16.79 0.62 -9.65
N GLN A 702 16.81 -0.37 -8.79
CA GLN A 702 17.79 -0.50 -7.72
C GLN A 702 19.03 -1.27 -8.20
N SER A 703 20.21 -0.96 -7.64
CA SER A 703 21.40 -1.77 -7.89
C SER A 703 21.22 -3.17 -7.31
N GLY A 704 21.83 -4.19 -7.91
CA GLY A 704 21.71 -5.58 -7.43
C GLY A 704 22.20 -5.81 -6.00
N LYS A 705 23.01 -4.90 -5.44
CA LYS A 705 23.44 -4.91 -4.04
C LYS A 705 22.32 -4.49 -3.06
N LEU A 706 21.29 -3.81 -3.57
CA LEU A 706 20.19 -3.28 -2.77
C LEU A 706 19.05 -4.29 -2.51
N THR A 707 19.07 -5.46 -3.11
CA THR A 707 17.95 -6.41 -3.03
C THR A 707 17.86 -7.19 -1.73
N SER A 708 18.79 -6.99 -0.80
CA SER A 708 18.88 -7.76 0.45
C SER A 708 18.31 -7.06 1.68
N TYR A 709 18.17 -5.73 1.67
CA TYR A 709 17.77 -5.00 2.88
C TYR A 709 16.41 -5.37 3.45
N PRO A 710 15.36 -5.71 2.67
CA PRO A 710 14.11 -6.18 3.26
C PRO A 710 14.30 -7.46 4.09
N LYS A 711 15.21 -8.36 3.67
CA LYS A 711 15.54 -9.57 4.43
C LYS A 711 16.30 -9.26 5.72
N ASN A 712 17.18 -8.24 5.70
CA ASN A 712 17.91 -7.80 6.89
C ASN A 712 16.96 -7.18 7.91
N ILE A 713 16.06 -6.29 7.46
CA ILE A 713 15.03 -5.65 8.30
C ILE A 713 14.15 -6.72 8.93
N TRP A 714 13.61 -7.64 8.11
CA TRP A 714 12.77 -8.73 8.59
C TRP A 714 13.50 -9.59 9.63
N ARG A 715 14.73 -10.02 9.33
CA ARG A 715 15.54 -10.84 10.23
C ARG A 715 15.75 -10.16 11.58
N ASN A 716 16.14 -8.89 11.55
CA ASN A 716 16.48 -8.17 12.77
C ASN A 716 15.22 -7.85 13.58
N ALA A 717 14.14 -7.40 12.96
CA ALA A 717 12.88 -7.13 13.63
C ALA A 717 12.26 -8.41 14.20
N MET A 718 12.15 -9.47 13.40
CA MET A 718 11.55 -10.74 13.86
C MET A 718 12.40 -11.43 14.92
N SER A 719 13.73 -11.33 14.86
CA SER A 719 14.59 -11.84 15.93
C SER A 719 14.26 -11.19 17.27
N ARG A 720 14.12 -9.86 17.29
CA ARG A 720 13.78 -9.10 18.51
C ARG A 720 12.34 -9.36 18.99
N ILE A 721 11.38 -9.43 18.06
CA ILE A 721 9.98 -9.73 18.36
C ILE A 721 9.84 -11.12 19.00
N HIS A 722 10.73 -12.06 18.66
CA HIS A 722 10.66 -13.43 19.18
C HIS A 722 11.55 -13.66 20.42
N GLU A 723 12.21 -12.65 20.94
CA GLU A 723 13.00 -12.76 22.18
C GLU A 723 12.10 -13.15 23.35
N GLY A 724 12.43 -14.25 23.99
CA GLY A 724 11.70 -14.77 25.15
C GLY A 724 10.45 -15.59 24.84
N LEU A 725 10.08 -15.76 23.56
CA LEU A 725 9.01 -16.66 23.16
C LEU A 725 9.43 -18.12 23.25
N GLU A 726 8.49 -18.99 23.57
CA GLU A 726 8.73 -20.43 23.63
C GLU A 726 9.11 -20.99 22.27
N THR A 727 9.94 -22.04 22.27
CA THR A 727 10.27 -22.80 21.07
C THR A 727 9.01 -23.44 20.50
N LYS A 728 8.73 -23.17 19.20
CA LYS A 728 7.55 -23.68 18.51
C LYS A 728 7.89 -24.03 17.07
N ASP A 729 7.38 -25.17 16.59
CA ASP A 729 7.41 -25.55 15.18
C ASP A 729 6.00 -25.49 14.59
N PHE A 730 5.90 -25.51 13.27
CA PHE A 730 4.64 -25.62 12.57
C PHE A 730 4.01 -26.99 12.82
N VAL A 731 2.77 -27.01 13.25
CA VAL A 731 2.08 -28.26 13.56
C VAL A 731 1.73 -28.99 12.27
N GLN A 732 2.21 -30.25 12.14
CA GLN A 732 1.82 -31.10 11.04
C GLN A 732 0.37 -31.56 11.27
N PRO A 733 -0.56 -31.29 10.30
CA PRO A 733 -1.94 -31.76 10.42
C PRO A 733 -2.03 -33.25 10.16
N ASP A 734 -3.18 -33.83 10.54
CA ASP A 734 -3.53 -35.18 10.13
C ASP A 734 -3.63 -35.24 8.59
N GLY A 735 -3.37 -36.39 8.00
CA GLY A 735 -3.45 -36.53 6.53
C GLY A 735 -2.15 -36.22 5.78
N ILE A 736 -1.05 -35.90 6.49
CA ILE A 736 0.27 -35.80 5.87
C ILE A 736 1.04 -37.11 6.04
N THR A 737 1.57 -37.61 4.93
CA THR A 737 2.46 -38.77 4.89
C THR A 737 3.71 -38.46 4.08
N ASN A 738 4.71 -39.35 4.12
CA ASN A 738 5.88 -39.27 3.26
C ASN A 738 6.16 -40.61 2.59
N THR A 739 6.74 -40.56 1.39
CA THR A 739 7.15 -41.75 0.67
C THR A 739 8.37 -41.43 -0.21
N THR A 740 9.05 -42.50 -0.62
CA THR A 740 10.15 -42.38 -1.57
C THR A 740 9.63 -42.30 -2.98
N VAL A 741 10.12 -41.32 -3.73
CA VAL A 741 9.79 -41.07 -5.14
C VAL A 741 11.05 -40.89 -5.98
N CYS A 742 10.89 -41.04 -7.29
CA CYS A 742 11.94 -40.64 -8.23
C CYS A 742 12.00 -39.10 -8.36
N SER A 743 13.14 -38.49 -8.08
CA SER A 743 13.30 -37.03 -8.14
C SER A 743 13.20 -36.45 -9.55
N LYS A 744 13.22 -37.29 -10.59
CA LYS A 744 13.11 -36.87 -12.00
C LYS A 744 11.71 -36.92 -12.56
N SER A 745 10.83 -37.73 -11.98
CA SER A 745 9.42 -37.81 -12.38
C SER A 745 8.43 -37.38 -11.29
N GLY A 746 8.85 -37.47 -10.02
CA GLY A 746 7.96 -37.28 -8.87
C GLY A 746 7.05 -38.47 -8.58
N LEU A 747 7.24 -39.61 -9.28
CA LEU A 747 6.40 -40.80 -9.25
C LEU A 747 7.10 -41.93 -8.50
N VAL A 748 6.39 -43.08 -8.34
CA VAL A 748 6.93 -44.30 -7.70
C VAL A 748 8.18 -44.73 -8.44
N PRO A 749 9.34 -44.91 -7.77
CA PRO A 749 10.57 -45.27 -8.45
C PRO A 749 10.53 -46.70 -9.00
N LEU A 750 11.18 -46.90 -10.13
CA LEU A 750 11.43 -48.21 -10.72
C LEU A 750 12.66 -48.78 -10.03
N ASP A 751 12.48 -49.95 -9.39
CA ASP A 751 13.52 -50.70 -8.69
C ASP A 751 14.70 -51.06 -9.60
N GLY A 752 15.94 -50.80 -9.21
CA GLY A 752 17.10 -51.08 -10.04
C GLY A 752 17.28 -50.20 -11.26
N ILE A 753 16.40 -49.19 -11.43
CA ILE A 753 16.43 -48.23 -12.55
C ILE A 753 16.65 -46.84 -12.03
N CYS A 754 15.73 -46.28 -11.22
CA CYS A 754 15.84 -44.89 -10.76
C CYS A 754 17.02 -44.68 -9.82
N ASP A 755 17.48 -45.71 -9.12
CA ASP A 755 18.65 -45.70 -8.27
C ASP A 755 19.98 -45.87 -9.07
N ASN A 756 19.89 -46.22 -10.36
CA ASN A 756 21.00 -46.41 -11.27
C ASN A 756 21.05 -45.39 -12.41
N ASP A 757 20.50 -44.19 -12.23
CA ASP A 757 20.69 -43.06 -13.17
C ASP A 757 22.19 -42.77 -13.38
N PRO A 758 22.64 -42.40 -14.56
CA PRO A 758 24.06 -42.13 -14.83
C PRO A 758 24.72 -41.14 -13.88
N ARG A 759 23.97 -40.31 -13.21
CA ARG A 759 24.41 -39.29 -12.25
C ARG A 759 24.35 -39.74 -10.79
N GLY A 760 23.87 -40.93 -10.52
CA GLY A 760 23.68 -41.48 -9.17
C GLY A 760 22.21 -41.74 -8.85
N SER A 761 21.92 -42.18 -7.66
CA SER A 761 20.56 -42.48 -7.24
C SER A 761 19.66 -41.20 -7.30
N MET A 762 18.52 -41.35 -7.96
CA MET A 762 17.46 -40.31 -8.09
C MET A 762 16.29 -40.57 -7.14
N LEU A 763 16.50 -41.35 -6.08
CA LEU A 763 15.55 -41.59 -5.03
C LEU A 763 15.54 -40.41 -4.05
N THR A 764 14.36 -39.91 -3.70
CA THR A 764 14.19 -38.89 -2.69
C THR A 764 12.93 -39.16 -1.88
N THR A 765 12.90 -38.74 -0.62
CA THR A 765 11.69 -38.78 0.21
C THR A 765 10.97 -37.44 0.11
N GLU A 766 9.66 -37.47 -0.10
CA GLU A 766 8.83 -36.26 -0.18
C GLU A 766 7.56 -36.43 0.66
N TYR A 767 7.02 -35.28 1.13
CA TYR A 767 5.76 -35.23 1.86
C TYR A 767 4.55 -35.03 0.92
N PHE A 768 3.45 -35.67 1.28
CA PHE A 768 2.20 -35.65 0.52
C PHE A 768 1.00 -35.50 1.44
N ASP A 769 -0.05 -34.89 0.93
CA ASP A 769 -1.40 -35.20 1.37
C ASP A 769 -1.69 -36.67 1.02
N THR A 770 -2.24 -37.44 1.97
CA THR A 770 -2.50 -38.89 1.82
C THR A 770 -3.29 -39.21 0.56
N ASP A 771 -4.17 -38.27 0.11
CA ASP A 771 -5.00 -38.45 -1.08
C ASP A 771 -4.24 -38.22 -2.39
N THR A 772 -3.02 -37.66 -2.31
CA THR A 772 -2.22 -37.26 -3.48
C THR A 772 -0.90 -38.05 -3.61
N VAL A 773 -0.71 -39.09 -2.81
CA VAL A 773 0.45 -39.99 -2.91
C VAL A 773 0.50 -40.60 -4.31
N PRO A 774 1.61 -40.52 -5.05
CA PRO A 774 1.70 -41.05 -6.41
C PRO A 774 1.59 -42.58 -6.39
N THR A 775 0.79 -43.11 -7.33
CA THR A 775 0.60 -44.55 -7.54
C THR A 775 1.23 -45.03 -8.85
N ASP A 776 1.49 -44.12 -9.77
CA ASP A 776 2.06 -44.41 -11.06
C ASP A 776 3.57 -44.58 -10.95
N ASN A 777 4.14 -45.45 -11.76
CA ASN A 777 5.59 -45.67 -11.81
C ASN A 777 6.28 -44.57 -12.60
N CYS A 778 7.57 -44.38 -12.29
CA CYS A 778 8.43 -43.45 -12.98
C CYS A 778 8.41 -43.64 -14.49
N ASP A 779 8.11 -42.59 -15.22
CA ASP A 779 8.02 -42.52 -16.68
C ASP A 779 9.19 -41.77 -17.32
N HIS A 780 10.13 -41.28 -16.50
CA HIS A 780 11.28 -40.51 -16.95
C HIS A 780 12.56 -41.32 -17.03
N HIS A 781 12.55 -42.58 -16.53
CA HIS A 781 13.68 -43.50 -16.63
C HIS A 781 13.30 -44.75 -17.43
N VAL A 782 14.23 -45.20 -18.25
CA VAL A 782 14.13 -46.47 -18.98
C VAL A 782 15.47 -47.23 -18.92
N ALA A 783 15.39 -48.53 -18.68
CA ALA A 783 16.55 -49.37 -18.78
C ALA A 783 16.55 -50.05 -20.18
N LEU A 784 17.64 -49.91 -20.90
CA LEU A 784 17.83 -50.45 -22.22
C LEU A 784 18.97 -51.43 -22.24
N GLU A 785 18.78 -52.60 -22.89
CA GLU A 785 19.90 -53.51 -23.19
C GLU A 785 20.76 -52.97 -24.29
N ILE A 786 21.99 -52.68 -24.00
CA ILE A 786 22.98 -52.14 -24.93
C ILE A 786 23.99 -53.21 -25.25
N CYS A 787 24.39 -53.29 -26.49
CA CYS A 787 25.51 -54.11 -26.92
C CYS A 787 26.81 -53.46 -26.40
N ALA A 788 27.55 -54.17 -25.54
CA ALA A 788 28.78 -53.64 -24.94
C ALA A 788 29.87 -53.31 -25.98
N ASP A 789 29.83 -53.97 -27.13
CA ASP A 789 30.83 -53.81 -28.17
C ASP A 789 30.55 -52.67 -29.12
N SER A 790 29.28 -52.39 -29.42
CA SER A 790 28.88 -51.28 -30.34
C SER A 790 28.34 -50.05 -29.66
N GLY A 791 27.89 -50.14 -28.40
CA GLY A 791 27.25 -49.10 -27.69
C GLY A 791 25.80 -48.80 -28.19
N ALA A 792 25.27 -49.52 -29.20
CA ALA A 792 23.91 -49.41 -29.71
C ALA A 792 22.96 -50.35 -28.97
N ILE A 793 21.63 -50.21 -29.18
CA ILE A 793 20.65 -51.11 -28.65
C ILE A 793 21.00 -52.56 -29.06
N ALA A 794 21.00 -53.44 -28.02
CA ALA A 794 21.40 -54.83 -28.26
C ALA A 794 20.38 -55.57 -29.16
N GLY A 795 20.89 -56.13 -30.25
CA GLY A 795 20.14 -57.01 -31.10
C GLY A 795 20.06 -58.44 -30.52
N PRO A 796 19.28 -59.34 -31.13
CA PRO A 796 19.08 -60.68 -30.65
C PRO A 796 20.40 -61.51 -30.67
N TYR A 797 21.35 -61.08 -31.47
CA TYR A 797 22.64 -61.81 -31.70
C TYR A 797 23.84 -61.22 -30.95
N CYS A 798 23.60 -60.16 -30.09
CA CYS A 798 24.68 -59.57 -29.29
C CYS A 798 25.12 -60.52 -28.20
N PRO A 799 26.40 -60.97 -28.17
CA PRO A 799 26.88 -61.88 -27.15
C PRO A 799 27.13 -61.19 -25.81
N ASN A 800 27.52 -59.91 -25.82
CA ASN A 800 27.80 -59.11 -24.66
C ASN A 800 26.76 -57.99 -24.53
N LYS A 801 25.80 -58.19 -23.57
CA LYS A 801 24.75 -57.20 -23.30
C LYS A 801 24.97 -56.59 -21.90
N THR A 802 24.74 -55.31 -21.85
CA THR A 802 24.74 -54.56 -20.56
C THR A 802 23.45 -53.75 -20.46
N SER A 803 22.90 -53.67 -19.31
CA SER A 803 21.75 -52.76 -19.03
C SER A 803 22.28 -51.37 -18.71
N LYS A 804 21.79 -50.37 -19.40
CA LYS A 804 22.05 -48.96 -19.08
C LYS A 804 20.74 -48.21 -18.89
N VAL A 805 20.74 -47.29 -17.94
CA VAL A 805 19.62 -46.44 -17.64
C VAL A 805 19.76 -45.15 -18.41
N PHE A 806 18.66 -44.72 -19.01
CA PHE A 806 18.53 -43.45 -19.76
C PHE A 806 17.35 -42.67 -19.25
N ILE A 807 17.37 -41.37 -19.53
CA ILE A 807 16.23 -40.47 -19.33
C ILE A 807 15.34 -40.47 -20.56
N THR A 808 14.03 -40.23 -20.36
CA THR A 808 13.01 -40.04 -21.41
C THR A 808 12.25 -38.74 -21.17
N GLY A 809 11.66 -38.19 -22.24
CA GLY A 809 10.72 -37.04 -22.11
C GLY A 809 11.35 -35.66 -22.00
N ALA A 810 12.70 -35.53 -21.99
CA ALA A 810 13.35 -34.24 -21.98
C ALA A 810 13.18 -33.50 -23.32
N VAL A 811 12.96 -32.19 -23.24
CA VAL A 811 12.84 -31.35 -24.45
C VAL A 811 14.21 -30.85 -24.91
N SER A 812 14.31 -30.51 -26.19
CA SER A 812 15.55 -29.94 -26.75
C SER A 812 15.94 -28.66 -26.01
N GLY A 813 17.22 -28.58 -25.60
CA GLY A 813 17.75 -27.48 -24.79
C GLY A 813 17.62 -27.69 -23.27
N SER A 814 16.99 -28.79 -22.83
CA SER A 814 17.04 -29.23 -21.43
C SER A 814 18.42 -29.82 -21.09
N PRO A 815 18.97 -29.59 -19.89
CA PRO A 815 20.17 -30.30 -19.43
C PRO A 815 19.99 -31.83 -19.37
N GLU A 816 18.77 -32.30 -19.24
CA GLU A 816 18.44 -33.72 -19.21
C GLU A 816 18.67 -34.41 -20.56
N TYR A 817 18.70 -33.61 -21.65
CA TYR A 817 18.81 -34.15 -23.01
C TYR A 817 20.14 -34.92 -23.24
N GLU A 818 21.19 -34.59 -22.50
CA GLU A 818 22.47 -35.30 -22.52
C GLU A 818 22.34 -36.76 -22.08
N PHE A 819 21.39 -37.05 -21.22
CA PHE A 819 21.17 -38.39 -20.65
C PHE A 819 19.99 -39.11 -21.30
N MET A 820 19.40 -38.53 -22.34
CA MET A 820 18.23 -39.06 -23.00
C MET A 820 18.59 -40.15 -24.02
N ALA A 821 17.80 -41.19 -24.02
CA ALA A 821 17.72 -42.08 -25.19
C ALA A 821 16.77 -41.42 -26.22
N ASP A 822 17.33 -40.64 -27.16
CA ASP A 822 16.55 -39.99 -28.21
C ASP A 822 16.02 -41.00 -29.25
N ASP A 823 15.07 -40.55 -30.09
CA ASP A 823 14.47 -41.41 -31.10
C ASP A 823 15.49 -42.03 -32.06
N THR A 824 16.60 -41.35 -32.33
CA THR A 824 17.67 -41.85 -33.17
C THR A 824 18.38 -43.00 -32.51
N PHE A 825 18.71 -42.87 -31.23
CA PHE A 825 19.32 -43.91 -30.43
C PHE A 825 18.38 -45.12 -30.27
N MET A 826 17.09 -44.86 -29.96
CA MET A 826 16.05 -45.88 -29.78
C MET A 826 15.84 -46.72 -31.00
N ASN A 827 16.05 -46.18 -32.18
CA ASN A 827 15.92 -46.90 -33.48
C ASN A 827 17.23 -47.47 -34.00
N THR A 828 18.35 -47.28 -33.29
CA THR A 828 19.67 -47.78 -33.71
C THR A 828 19.98 -49.11 -33.00
N VAL A 829 19.61 -50.20 -33.65
CA VAL A 829 19.95 -51.52 -33.15
C VAL A 829 21.36 -51.90 -33.59
N CYS A 830 22.11 -52.65 -32.80
CA CYS A 830 23.43 -53.16 -33.10
C CYS A 830 23.45 -53.94 -34.39
N THR A 831 24.25 -53.54 -35.34
CA THR A 831 24.53 -54.17 -36.63
C THR A 831 25.87 -54.89 -36.67
N LEU A 832 26.61 -54.85 -35.55
CA LEU A 832 27.95 -55.45 -35.44
C LEU A 832 27.88 -56.98 -35.33
N HIS A 833 26.76 -57.49 -34.79
CA HIS A 833 26.56 -58.88 -34.50
C HIS A 833 25.42 -59.46 -35.30
N ASP A 834 25.68 -60.64 -35.95
CA ASP A 834 24.72 -61.43 -36.70
C ASP A 834 24.60 -62.84 -36.09
N ALA A 835 23.79 -63.72 -36.71
CA ALA A 835 23.59 -65.11 -36.24
C ALA A 835 24.90 -65.92 -36.06
N THR A 836 26.02 -65.51 -36.70
CA THR A 836 27.29 -66.18 -36.56
C THR A 836 28.08 -65.76 -35.34
N SER A 837 27.78 -64.60 -34.77
CA SER A 837 28.42 -64.05 -33.57
C SER A 837 28.14 -64.90 -32.33
N LEU A 838 26.99 -65.54 -32.24
CA LEU A 838 26.64 -66.45 -31.14
C LEU A 838 27.38 -67.73 -31.16
N ILE A 839 27.81 -68.20 -32.35
CA ILE A 839 28.52 -69.45 -32.51
C ILE A 839 29.98 -69.32 -32.04
N ASN A 840 30.55 -68.15 -32.21
CA ASN A 840 31.97 -67.89 -31.80
C ASN A 840 32.15 -67.52 -30.32
N SER A 841 31.10 -67.36 -29.58
CA SER A 841 31.12 -67.06 -28.16
C SER A 841 30.99 -68.28 -27.24
N SER A 842 30.87 -69.48 -27.75
CA SER A 842 30.94 -70.74 -26.96
C SER A 842 32.34 -70.97 -26.46
N PRO A 843 32.60 -71.28 -25.23
CA PRO A 843 33.92 -71.53 -24.69
C PRO A 843 34.50 -72.78 -25.38
N THR A 844 35.56 -72.62 -26.10
CA THR A 844 36.39 -73.72 -26.59
C THR A 844 36.89 -74.53 -25.44
N THR A 845 36.28 -75.71 -25.21
CA THR A 845 36.87 -76.77 -24.37
C THR A 845 38.09 -77.24 -25.06
N THR A 846 39.25 -76.76 -24.71
CA THR A 846 40.54 -77.42 -25.05
C THR A 846 40.73 -78.54 -24.07
N ASP A 847 40.59 -79.72 -24.52
CA ASP A 847 41.01 -80.99 -23.87
C ASP A 847 42.54 -81.05 -23.89
N PRO A 848 43.20 -81.23 -22.75
CA PRO A 848 44.59 -81.68 -22.74
C PRO A 848 44.66 -83.12 -22.23
N THR A 849 44.90 -84.02 -23.14
CA THR A 849 45.29 -85.38 -22.88
C THR A 849 46.61 -85.49 -22.03
N ASN A 850 46.48 -86.27 -20.95
CA ASN A 850 47.47 -87.25 -20.53
C ASN A 850 48.66 -86.86 -19.62
N SER A 851 48.62 -87.24 -18.47
CA SER A 851 49.38 -88.43 -17.89
C SER A 851 49.66 -88.29 -16.39
N GLY A 852 49.20 -89.31 -15.63
CA GLY A 852 50.10 -90.00 -14.76
C GLY A 852 49.89 -89.75 -13.25
N THR A 853 49.34 -90.89 -12.67
CA THR A 853 49.65 -91.49 -11.35
C THR A 853 48.87 -91.01 -10.11
N THR A 854 48.04 -91.86 -9.70
CA THR A 854 47.39 -92.15 -8.39
C THR A 854 48.42 -92.37 -7.27
N PRO A 855 48.09 -92.66 -5.97
CA PRO A 855 46.77 -92.68 -5.29
C PRO A 855 46.78 -92.13 -3.80
N GLY A 856 45.65 -92.26 -3.17
CA GLY A 856 45.51 -92.37 -1.71
C GLY A 856 44.38 -91.57 -1.10
N SER A 857 43.16 -92.18 -0.95
CA SER A 857 42.52 -92.67 0.22
C SER A 857 42.24 -91.59 1.32
N THR A 858 41.20 -91.42 1.84
CA THR A 858 40.04 -92.08 2.46
C THR A 858 39.06 -91.07 3.01
N ASP A 859 37.80 -91.47 2.97
CA ASP A 859 36.75 -91.38 4.01
C ASP A 859 36.48 -89.99 4.66
N GLY A 860 35.29 -89.46 4.79
CA GLY A 860 34.07 -90.10 5.23
C GLY A 860 33.04 -89.07 5.59
N THR A 861 31.84 -89.36 5.15
CA THR A 861 30.54 -89.16 5.84
C THR A 861 30.16 -87.82 6.45
N ALA A 862 29.15 -87.21 5.91
CA ALA A 862 27.70 -87.27 6.29
C ALA A 862 27.23 -86.25 7.28
N ALA A 863 26.23 -85.55 6.89
CA ALA A 863 24.97 -85.24 7.54
C ALA A 863 24.90 -84.29 8.72
N GLY A 864 23.97 -83.50 8.70
CA GLY A 864 23.23 -83.03 9.85
C GLY A 864 22.76 -81.64 9.91
N ALA A 865 21.50 -81.56 9.72
CA ALA A 865 20.58 -80.43 9.90
C ALA A 865 20.54 -79.79 11.33
N GLN A 866 19.93 -78.71 11.42
CA GLN A 866 18.95 -78.11 12.38
C GLN A 866 19.40 -76.95 13.23
N THR A 867 18.68 -75.92 13.12
CA THR A 867 17.86 -75.16 14.08
C THR A 867 18.49 -74.53 15.34
N GLY A 868 18.11 -73.38 15.65
CA GLY A 868 17.88 -72.95 17.03
C GLY A 868 18.30 -71.54 17.39
N GLU A 869 17.38 -70.68 17.47
CA GLU A 869 16.96 -69.77 18.53
C GLU A 869 18.03 -69.03 19.42
N ALA A 870 17.75 -67.72 19.51
CA ALA A 870 17.57 -66.81 20.64
C ALA A 870 18.67 -66.71 21.71
N GLY A 871 18.98 -65.48 22.13
CA GLY A 871 19.58 -65.15 23.40
C GLY A 871 20.05 -63.72 23.58
N THR A 872 19.22 -62.98 24.23
CA THR A 872 19.45 -61.76 25.01
C THR A 872 20.75 -61.68 25.77
N GLY A 873 21.30 -60.47 25.94
CA GLY A 873 22.31 -60.20 26.94
C GLY A 873 22.92 -58.81 26.97
N THR A 874 22.34 -57.96 27.74
CA THR A 874 22.83 -56.76 28.43
C THR A 874 24.31 -56.78 28.86
N GLY A 875 24.99 -55.63 28.86
CA GLY A 875 26.20 -55.41 29.63
C GLY A 875 26.91 -54.09 29.41
N ALA A 876 26.78 -53.22 30.40
CA ALA A 876 27.43 -51.92 30.56
C ALA A 876 28.93 -52.07 30.86
N GLY A 877 29.67 -50.98 30.67
CA GLY A 877 31.01 -50.84 31.26
C GLY A 877 31.85 -49.72 30.65
N SER A 878 31.74 -48.56 31.17
CA SER A 878 32.72 -47.58 31.67
C SER A 878 34.24 -47.85 31.46
N GLY A 879 34.94 -46.78 31.14
CA GLY A 879 36.41 -46.75 31.34
C GLY A 879 37.07 -45.50 30.79
N ALA A 880 37.43 -44.62 31.64
CA ALA A 880 38.14 -43.35 31.49
C ALA A 880 39.65 -43.55 31.23
N GLY A 881 40.33 -42.48 30.80
CA GLY A 881 41.77 -42.33 30.95
C GLY A 881 42.37 -41.46 29.84
N THR A 882 42.51 -40.17 30.00
CA THR A 882 43.63 -39.34 30.52
C THR A 882 44.86 -39.25 29.66
N GLY A 883 45.24 -37.99 29.38
CA GLY A 883 46.59 -37.47 29.32
C GLY A 883 47.21 -37.44 27.92
N GLY A 884 47.90 -36.45 27.48
CA GLY A 884 48.47 -35.28 28.05
C GLY A 884 49.29 -34.57 26.95
N SER A 885 49.35 -33.30 27.06
CA SER A 885 50.47 -32.38 27.08
C SER A 885 51.50 -32.33 25.97
N GLY A 886 51.84 -31.11 25.58
CA GLY A 886 53.12 -30.62 25.12
C GLY A 886 53.02 -29.78 23.85
N SER A 887 53.04 -28.49 23.96
CA SER A 887 54.01 -27.46 24.25
C SER A 887 54.96 -27.10 23.11
N GLY A 888 55.10 -25.79 22.92
CA GLY A 888 56.23 -25.15 22.31
C GLY A 888 55.89 -24.31 21.12
N SER A 889 55.63 -22.98 21.28
CA SER A 889 56.53 -21.83 21.41
C SER A 889 57.42 -21.66 20.17
N THR A 890 57.48 -20.55 19.59
CA THR A 890 58.05 -19.22 19.67
C THR A 890 58.27 -18.79 18.24
N ASP A 891 58.42 -17.62 17.78
CA ASP A 891 58.57 -16.28 18.34
C ASP A 891 58.78 -15.34 17.14
N THR A 892 58.55 -14.07 17.39
CA THR A 892 59.19 -12.89 16.79
C THR A 892 58.94 -12.60 15.28
N GLY A 893 58.69 -11.44 14.85
CA GLY A 893 58.85 -10.09 15.38
C GLY A 893 58.62 -9.08 14.29
N SER A 894 58.11 -8.00 14.71
CA SER A 894 58.65 -6.70 14.71
C SER A 894 58.63 -5.81 13.46
N SER A 895 58.03 -4.67 13.71
CA SER A 895 58.35 -3.33 13.29
C SER A 895 57.99 -2.94 11.85
N GLY A 896 57.40 -1.80 11.59
CA GLY A 896 57.30 -0.54 12.26
C GLY A 896 56.83 0.48 11.24
N SER A 897 56.12 1.39 11.76
CA SER A 897 56.36 2.86 11.68
C SER A 897 55.91 3.61 10.44
N SER A 898 54.93 4.45 10.78
CA SER A 898 54.90 5.91 10.56
C SER A 898 54.63 6.51 9.19
N GLY A 899 53.63 7.37 9.21
CA GLY A 899 53.76 8.73 8.82
C GLY A 899 52.68 9.26 7.92
N ASN A 900 51.75 9.87 8.47
CA ASN A 900 51.39 11.32 8.49
C ASN A 900 51.21 12.00 7.12
N SER A 901 50.10 12.61 7.06
CA SER A 901 49.72 14.01 6.78
C SER A 901 49.08 14.38 5.44
N ASP A 902 47.93 15.01 5.64
CA ASP A 902 47.44 16.23 4.96
C ASP A 902 47.00 16.15 3.48
N ARG A 903 45.77 16.21 3.26
CA ARG A 903 44.92 17.37 2.85
C ARG A 903 43.48 16.91 2.60
#